data_23feef557063ef136065961548da21d9
#
_entry.id   23feef557063ef136065961548da21d9
#
_cell.length_a   1.000
_cell.length_b   1.000
_cell.length_c   1.000
_cell.angle_alpha   90.00
_cell.angle_beta   90.00
_cell.angle_gamma   90.00
#
_symmetry.space_group_name_H-M   'P 1'
#
loop_
_entity.id
_entity.type
_entity.pdbx_description
1 polymer ?
#
loop_
_entity_poly.entity_id
_entity_poly.type
_entity_poly.pdbx_seq_one_letter_code
_entity_poly.pdbx_strand_id
1 'polypeptide(L)'
;MSGMEAMTKRLAESFERMSLPILLTSLLLTGFLAYFLVGSLAFTTDLSSFAPETDADDAQERIEGAIGTSPHLIYVNVRPATSEDQVANVLEMQALQQLADDHSMIQSYSDENGFFIDSQINAAEVLGRFLEQRNHTGNLSEFNDWKEMLDAVLGDEECGDAIGSDERSIATAAFASSALLHKDLDYSPVCDWLESGEGNPTPTASSTLWLIEISGEIESDDRQRHANQIRAMLSGGPILEYGVISDDLISNDINESTLDNLVWLIFLAVIVVVLLLALTFRSATMVAAPLVALLASLVWTYGAISLMGMRFSILEIAVAPVVLGLGIDYSIHLQRAYERAKENSSSSAEAWAKALMELRVALSLAVITTVFAFLANSLSPLPPLRTFGATLALGVVCAFLASTVTVGAMHVFVERTMGATRSRGLELGSLAERGADFQRGNAPLVLLSVAIITAGSVVVAMQGLDTSFELTDFLSEDEMEIMEIREDLYQSYEVNALKSVYIIVEPGVGEASFDSEEVLIEALGDLEDALARMEGTVVTEAPGTSNEWASYDSIYRIVADAIEQDARFGSEHNLEVFGEDLAPSESFVEGDLAAALSSLLSNDTVGDQLRGTTWSERTSEHVGLTEDDSAIRFLRIRVDVEAQSSAMVEQISSDMEEESFIVSTDTGGRAYAVGDLMTLSNLLSGLISSIVSSTAISLTVSLLVLAALTRKVGQSLLVILPVGLAGSWVVGSMAVLGINWNVLTIMITALTIGLGIDYSIHVWRRFESNRASGMAIWPAMRDMYANTGSA
;
A
#
# COMPACT_ATOMS: atom_id res chain seq x y z
N MET A 1 -42.29 -34.38 15.58
CA MET A 1 -41.45 -35.58 15.33
C MET A 1 -41.61 -36.10 13.91
N SER A 2 -42.80 -36.35 13.39
CA SER A 2 -43.02 -36.94 12.05
C SER A 2 -42.43 -36.10 10.87
N GLY A 3 -42.48 -34.77 10.95
CA GLY A 3 -41.93 -33.91 9.88
C GLY A 3 -40.40 -33.89 9.81
N MET A 4 -39.73 -33.99 10.94
CA MET A 4 -38.26 -33.98 11.03
C MET A 4 -37.68 -35.32 10.55
N GLU A 5 -38.31 -36.43 10.90
CA GLU A 5 -37.90 -37.75 10.41
C GLU A 5 -38.09 -37.89 8.90
N ALA A 6 -39.19 -37.36 8.35
CA ALA A 6 -39.41 -37.34 6.91
C ALA A 6 -38.40 -36.52 6.16
N MET A 7 -37.98 -35.38 6.72
CA MET A 7 -36.94 -34.50 6.14
C MET A 7 -35.56 -35.17 6.19
N THR A 8 -35.19 -35.79 7.33
CA THR A 8 -33.95 -36.55 7.46
C THR A 8 -33.87 -37.69 6.45
N LYS A 9 -34.98 -38.42 6.25
CA LYS A 9 -35.03 -39.50 5.26
C LYS A 9 -34.87 -39.02 3.83
N ARG A 10 -35.53 -37.92 3.46
CA ARG A 10 -35.34 -37.30 2.11
C ARG A 10 -33.92 -36.84 1.89
N LEU A 11 -33.31 -36.26 2.90
CA LEU A 11 -31.92 -35.80 2.83
C LEU A 11 -30.95 -36.97 2.66
N ALA A 12 -31.17 -38.08 3.41
CA ALA A 12 -30.39 -39.29 3.30
C ALA A 12 -30.50 -39.90 1.89
N GLU A 13 -31.75 -40.05 1.37
CA GLU A 13 -31.98 -40.54 0.02
C GLU A 13 -31.31 -39.65 -1.05
N SER A 14 -31.29 -38.32 -0.83
CA SER A 14 -30.60 -37.39 -1.72
C SER A 14 -29.11 -37.64 -1.73
N PHE A 15 -28.45 -37.70 -0.57
CA PHE A 15 -26.99 -38.00 -0.50
C PHE A 15 -26.68 -39.37 -1.08
N GLU A 16 -27.53 -40.35 -0.86
CA GLU A 16 -27.34 -41.70 -1.38
C GLU A 16 -27.39 -41.77 -2.90
N ARG A 17 -28.30 -41.04 -3.53
CA ARG A 17 -28.41 -40.98 -5.00
C ARG A 17 -27.40 -40.03 -5.66
N MET A 18 -27.13 -38.90 -5.03
CA MET A 18 -26.40 -37.78 -5.64
C MET A 18 -24.96 -37.66 -5.17
N SER A 19 -24.40 -38.60 -4.35
CA SER A 19 -23.03 -38.50 -3.87
C SER A 19 -21.99 -38.33 -5.01
N LEU A 20 -22.08 -39.18 -6.04
CA LEU A 20 -21.16 -39.07 -7.20
C LEU A 20 -21.40 -37.81 -8.06
N PRO A 21 -22.65 -37.45 -8.44
CA PRO A 21 -22.91 -36.16 -9.07
C PRO A 21 -22.38 -34.95 -8.28
N ILE A 22 -22.57 -34.89 -6.96
CA ILE A 22 -22.06 -33.81 -6.10
C ILE A 22 -20.54 -33.72 -6.18
N LEU A 23 -19.82 -34.84 -6.08
CA LEU A 23 -18.38 -34.87 -6.18
C LEU A 23 -17.87 -34.42 -7.56
N LEU A 24 -18.51 -34.89 -8.63
CA LEU A 24 -18.20 -34.46 -9.99
C LEU A 24 -18.46 -32.97 -10.19
N THR A 25 -19.57 -32.45 -9.69
CA THR A 25 -19.89 -31.02 -9.76
C THR A 25 -18.88 -30.19 -8.96
N SER A 26 -18.52 -30.64 -7.75
CA SER A 26 -17.47 -29.98 -6.95
C SER A 26 -16.13 -29.98 -7.66
N LEU A 27 -15.73 -31.08 -8.29
CA LEU A 27 -14.50 -31.19 -9.06
C LEU A 27 -14.51 -30.28 -10.29
N LEU A 28 -15.61 -30.30 -11.06
CA LEU A 28 -15.76 -29.43 -12.24
C LEU A 28 -15.76 -27.94 -11.86
N LEU A 29 -16.45 -27.58 -10.76
CA LEU A 29 -16.42 -26.21 -10.23
C LEU A 29 -15.01 -25.82 -9.81
N THR A 30 -14.30 -26.70 -9.11
CA THR A 30 -12.92 -26.45 -8.71
C THR A 30 -12.01 -26.25 -9.93
N GLY A 31 -12.12 -27.10 -10.96
CA GLY A 31 -11.34 -26.98 -12.18
C GLY A 31 -11.67 -25.71 -12.96
N PHE A 32 -12.95 -25.35 -13.05
CA PHE A 32 -13.38 -24.12 -13.70
C PHE A 32 -12.82 -22.86 -12.99
N LEU A 33 -12.97 -22.78 -11.68
CA LEU A 33 -12.52 -21.63 -10.90
C LEU A 33 -10.98 -21.59 -10.78
N ALA A 34 -10.30 -22.75 -10.77
CA ALA A 34 -8.85 -22.80 -10.83
C ALA A 34 -8.28 -22.22 -12.13
N TYR A 35 -9.00 -22.38 -13.25
CA TYR A 35 -8.60 -21.77 -14.53
C TYR A 35 -8.54 -20.23 -14.44
N PHE A 36 -9.55 -19.61 -13.83
CA PHE A 36 -9.55 -18.17 -13.62
C PHE A 36 -8.50 -17.73 -12.59
N LEU A 37 -8.31 -18.51 -11.55
CA LEU A 37 -7.29 -18.21 -10.54
C LEU A 37 -5.87 -18.14 -11.14
N VAL A 38 -5.50 -19.10 -11.99
CA VAL A 38 -4.16 -19.13 -12.60
C VAL A 38 -3.98 -18.03 -13.65
N GLY A 39 -5.05 -17.61 -14.32
CA GLY A 39 -4.99 -16.64 -15.43
C GLY A 39 -5.06 -15.17 -15.03
N SER A 40 -5.41 -14.84 -13.78
CA SER A 40 -5.71 -13.46 -13.36
C SER A 40 -5.36 -13.15 -11.90
N LEU A 41 -4.36 -13.82 -11.34
CA LEU A 41 -3.77 -13.40 -10.07
C LEU A 41 -2.95 -12.14 -10.31
N ALA A 42 -3.59 -10.98 -10.17
CA ALA A 42 -2.91 -9.68 -10.15
C ALA A 42 -3.00 -9.12 -8.73
N PHE A 43 -1.85 -8.91 -8.12
CA PHE A 43 -1.75 -8.19 -6.85
C PHE A 43 -1.62 -6.70 -7.14
N THR A 44 -2.20 -5.87 -6.28
CA THR A 44 -1.98 -4.42 -6.30
C THR A 44 -1.35 -4.01 -4.98
N THR A 45 -0.21 -3.35 -5.09
CA THR A 45 0.57 -2.77 -3.98
C THR A 45 0.69 -1.27 -4.10
N ASP A 46 0.04 -0.68 -5.10
CA ASP A 46 0.00 0.76 -5.30
C ASP A 46 -0.66 1.45 -4.08
N LEU A 47 0.01 2.44 -3.52
CA LEU A 47 -0.44 3.20 -2.35
C LEU A 47 -1.82 3.81 -2.58
N SER A 48 -2.07 4.36 -3.77
CA SER A 48 -3.34 4.94 -4.16
C SER A 48 -4.51 3.95 -4.05
N SER A 49 -4.26 2.67 -4.31
CA SER A 49 -5.27 1.61 -4.20
C SER A 49 -5.72 1.32 -2.76
N PHE A 50 -4.96 1.78 -1.77
CA PHE A 50 -5.26 1.59 -0.34
C PHE A 50 -6.00 2.77 0.27
N ALA A 51 -5.86 3.98 -0.30
CA ALA A 51 -6.50 5.19 0.21
C ALA A 51 -7.98 5.30 -0.18
N PRO A 52 -8.79 6.02 0.61
CA PRO A 52 -10.14 6.37 0.18
C PRO A 52 -10.10 7.32 -1.02
N GLU A 53 -11.01 7.16 -1.97
CA GLU A 53 -11.20 8.10 -3.07
C GLU A 53 -11.74 9.44 -2.56
N THR A 54 -11.13 10.54 -2.99
CA THR A 54 -11.49 11.92 -2.60
C THR A 54 -11.77 12.80 -3.83
N ASP A 55 -12.35 13.97 -3.61
CA ASP A 55 -12.55 14.97 -4.69
C ASP A 55 -11.19 15.46 -5.25
N ALA A 56 -10.12 15.38 -4.47
CA ALA A 56 -8.76 15.71 -4.86
C ALA A 56 -8.20 14.70 -5.89
N ASP A 57 -8.46 13.40 -5.68
CA ASP A 57 -8.07 12.35 -6.63
C ASP A 57 -8.81 12.51 -7.97
N ASP A 58 -10.10 12.86 -7.93
CA ASP A 58 -10.86 13.18 -9.14
C ASP A 58 -10.29 14.42 -9.88
N ALA A 59 -9.78 15.41 -9.14
CA ALA A 59 -9.15 16.58 -9.73
C ALA A 59 -7.80 16.22 -10.37
N GLN A 60 -7.01 15.39 -9.69
CA GLN A 60 -5.74 14.88 -10.20
C GLN A 60 -5.94 14.11 -11.51
N GLU A 61 -6.88 13.15 -11.57
CA GLU A 61 -7.16 12.39 -12.78
C GLU A 61 -7.58 13.28 -13.96
N ARG A 62 -8.40 14.33 -13.70
CA ARG A 62 -8.80 15.27 -14.75
C ARG A 62 -7.62 16.04 -15.33
N ILE A 63 -6.67 16.42 -14.50
CA ILE A 63 -5.50 17.21 -14.91
C ILE A 63 -4.46 16.33 -15.57
N GLU A 64 -4.18 15.16 -15.02
CA GLU A 64 -3.30 14.17 -15.64
C GLU A 64 -3.79 13.77 -17.04
N GLY A 65 -5.11 13.69 -17.23
CA GLY A 65 -5.68 13.48 -18.57
C GLY A 65 -5.46 14.66 -19.54
N ALA A 66 -5.07 15.83 -19.06
CA ALA A 66 -4.85 17.02 -19.88
C ALA A 66 -3.37 17.33 -20.13
N ILE A 67 -2.51 17.11 -19.15
CA ILE A 67 -1.06 17.45 -19.20
C ILE A 67 -0.14 16.23 -19.15
N GLY A 68 -0.70 15.02 -19.05
CA GLY A 68 0.06 13.80 -18.84
C GLY A 68 0.18 13.44 -17.35
N THR A 69 0.48 12.18 -17.09
CA THR A 69 0.73 11.64 -15.76
C THR A 69 2.14 12.02 -15.30
N SER A 70 2.29 12.24 -13.99
CA SER A 70 3.60 12.53 -13.41
C SER A 70 4.58 11.37 -13.64
N PRO A 71 5.85 11.64 -13.96
CA PRO A 71 6.85 10.61 -14.15
C PRO A 71 7.16 9.88 -12.83
N HIS A 72 7.57 8.63 -12.94
CA HIS A 72 8.00 7.82 -11.82
C HIS A 72 9.52 7.78 -11.72
N LEU A 73 10.05 8.07 -10.52
CA LEU A 73 11.49 8.17 -10.29
C LEU A 73 12.10 6.83 -9.90
N ILE A 74 13.22 6.49 -10.53
CA ILE A 74 14.15 5.47 -10.06
C ILE A 74 15.39 6.19 -9.54
N TYR A 75 15.73 5.92 -8.29
CA TYR A 75 16.94 6.39 -7.65
C TYR A 75 18.01 5.31 -7.74
N VAL A 76 19.18 5.68 -8.26
CA VAL A 76 20.32 4.77 -8.34
C VAL A 76 21.47 5.35 -7.52
N ASN A 77 21.79 4.71 -6.40
CA ASN A 77 22.96 5.03 -5.61
C ASN A 77 24.20 4.40 -6.25
N VAL A 78 25.08 5.21 -6.78
CA VAL A 78 26.29 4.78 -7.50
C VAL A 78 27.50 4.90 -6.59
N ARG A 79 28.18 3.79 -6.35
CA ARG A 79 29.37 3.69 -5.50
C ARG A 79 30.52 3.05 -6.26
N PRO A 80 31.77 3.37 -5.89
CA PRO A 80 32.91 2.59 -6.38
C PRO A 80 32.84 1.15 -5.86
N ALA A 81 33.13 0.18 -6.73
CA ALA A 81 33.21 -1.22 -6.31
C ALA A 81 34.37 -1.39 -5.32
N THR A 82 34.08 -1.97 -4.16
CA THR A 82 35.08 -2.21 -3.11
C THR A 82 36.11 -3.23 -3.54
N SER A 83 37.31 -2.78 -3.90
CA SER A 83 38.50 -3.62 -4.01
C SER A 83 39.50 -3.27 -2.90
N GLU A 84 40.15 -4.26 -2.31
CA GLU A 84 41.03 -4.12 -1.13
C GLU A 84 42.19 -3.10 -1.25
N ASP A 85 42.41 -2.52 -2.43
CA ASP A 85 43.58 -1.66 -2.74
C ASP A 85 43.26 -0.29 -3.38
N GLN A 86 41.98 0.13 -3.52
CA GLN A 86 41.64 1.42 -4.15
C GLN A 86 40.85 2.32 -3.21
N VAL A 87 41.20 3.62 -3.22
CA VAL A 87 40.44 4.68 -2.56
C VAL A 87 39.07 4.77 -3.25
N ALA A 88 38.03 4.65 -2.46
CA ALA A 88 36.66 4.72 -2.94
C ALA A 88 36.33 6.15 -3.39
N ASN A 89 36.40 6.43 -4.69
CA ASN A 89 36.11 7.73 -5.26
C ASN A 89 35.28 7.56 -6.56
N VAL A 90 34.03 7.96 -6.50
CA VAL A 90 33.12 7.86 -7.65
C VAL A 90 33.40 8.90 -8.73
N LEU A 91 34.18 9.96 -8.40
CA LEU A 91 34.52 11.05 -9.31
C LEU A 91 35.83 10.80 -10.04
N GLU A 92 36.47 9.63 -9.93
CA GLU A 92 37.58 9.29 -10.82
C GLU A 92 37.11 9.21 -12.27
N MET A 93 37.95 9.68 -13.22
CA MET A 93 37.56 9.73 -14.63
C MET A 93 37.08 8.39 -15.17
N GLN A 94 37.70 7.28 -14.75
CA GLN A 94 37.25 5.92 -15.16
C GLN A 94 35.87 5.56 -14.64
N ALA A 95 35.54 5.99 -13.43
CA ALA A 95 34.22 5.79 -12.84
C ALA A 95 33.13 6.60 -13.57
N LEU A 96 33.43 7.86 -13.87
CA LEU A 96 32.56 8.74 -14.64
C LEU A 96 32.33 8.23 -16.08
N GLN A 97 33.39 7.70 -16.72
CA GLN A 97 33.27 7.08 -18.05
C GLN A 97 32.38 5.84 -18.02
N GLN A 98 32.53 4.96 -17.01
CA GLN A 98 31.68 3.81 -16.83
C GLN A 98 30.21 4.25 -16.61
N LEU A 99 30.01 5.29 -15.80
CA LEU A 99 28.66 5.82 -15.54
C LEU A 99 28.02 6.40 -16.83
N ALA A 100 28.78 7.06 -17.69
CA ALA A 100 28.33 7.54 -18.99
C ALA A 100 28.00 6.39 -19.97
N ASP A 101 28.80 5.32 -19.97
CA ASP A 101 28.55 4.12 -20.77
C ASP A 101 27.27 3.41 -20.30
N ASP A 102 27.07 3.26 -18.98
CA ASP A 102 25.88 2.64 -18.39
C ASP A 102 24.64 3.50 -18.60
N HIS A 103 24.75 4.83 -18.54
CA HIS A 103 23.69 5.77 -18.94
C HIS A 103 23.24 5.50 -20.39
N SER A 104 24.20 5.44 -21.31
CA SER A 104 23.92 5.17 -22.73
C SER A 104 23.30 3.79 -22.97
N MET A 105 23.69 2.80 -22.17
CA MET A 105 23.12 1.45 -22.22
C MET A 105 21.64 1.46 -21.79
N ILE A 106 21.31 2.14 -20.71
CA ILE A 106 19.92 2.28 -20.24
C ILE A 106 19.07 3.06 -21.24
N GLN A 107 19.61 4.16 -21.81
CA GLN A 107 18.92 4.92 -22.84
C GLN A 107 18.62 4.03 -24.08
N SER A 108 19.60 3.27 -24.54
CA SER A 108 19.43 2.34 -25.66
C SER A 108 18.37 1.30 -25.39
N TYR A 109 18.29 0.79 -24.16
CA TYR A 109 17.24 -0.13 -23.75
C TYR A 109 15.83 0.51 -23.82
N SER A 110 15.71 1.77 -23.37
CA SER A 110 14.46 2.54 -23.50
C SER A 110 14.05 2.70 -24.96
N ASP A 111 15.00 3.12 -25.81
CA ASP A 111 14.75 3.38 -27.23
C ASP A 111 14.27 2.10 -27.98
N GLU A 112 14.81 0.94 -27.60
CA GLU A 112 14.40 -0.36 -28.16
C GLU A 112 13.04 -0.85 -27.64
N ASN A 113 12.59 -0.37 -26.48
CA ASN A 113 11.38 -0.86 -25.81
C ASN A 113 10.25 0.17 -25.70
N GLY A 114 10.26 1.22 -26.51
CA GLY A 114 9.14 2.13 -26.67
C GLY A 114 9.32 3.52 -26.10
N PHE A 115 10.56 3.95 -25.85
CA PHE A 115 10.89 5.29 -25.33
C PHE A 115 10.18 5.59 -24.00
N PHE A 116 10.37 4.72 -23.02
CA PHE A 116 9.68 4.80 -21.74
C PHE A 116 10.42 5.65 -20.70
N ILE A 117 11.64 6.11 -20.97
CA ILE A 117 12.41 7.01 -20.12
C ILE A 117 12.24 8.43 -20.63
N ASP A 118 11.69 9.30 -19.78
CA ASP A 118 11.49 10.71 -20.09
C ASP A 118 12.78 11.50 -19.86
N SER A 119 13.50 11.24 -18.77
CA SER A 119 14.79 11.87 -18.50
C SER A 119 15.74 11.00 -17.68
N GLN A 120 17.03 11.29 -17.79
CA GLN A 120 18.08 10.72 -16.94
C GLN A 120 19.07 11.81 -16.56
N ILE A 121 19.46 11.86 -15.29
CA ILE A 121 20.46 12.80 -14.81
C ILE A 121 21.41 12.12 -13.82
N ASN A 122 22.72 12.27 -14.04
CA ASN A 122 23.79 11.82 -13.17
C ASN A 122 25.04 12.71 -13.31
N ALA A 123 26.02 12.51 -12.47
CA ALA A 123 27.23 13.33 -12.46
C ALA A 123 28.02 13.33 -13.80
N ALA A 124 28.03 12.20 -14.51
CA ALA A 124 28.69 12.09 -15.80
C ALA A 124 27.97 12.89 -16.89
N GLU A 125 26.64 12.85 -16.89
CA GLU A 125 25.80 13.61 -17.81
C GLU A 125 25.94 15.12 -17.59
N VAL A 126 25.91 15.57 -16.32
CA VAL A 126 26.11 17.00 -16.00
C VAL A 126 27.48 17.49 -16.48
N LEU A 127 28.55 16.71 -16.28
CA LEU A 127 29.86 17.02 -16.80
C LEU A 127 29.91 17.03 -18.34
N GLY A 128 29.23 16.08 -18.98
CA GLY A 128 29.10 16.00 -20.43
C GLY A 128 28.44 17.25 -21.01
N ARG A 129 27.32 17.69 -20.46
CA ARG A 129 26.63 18.93 -20.86
C ARG A 129 27.51 20.19 -20.66
N PHE A 130 28.26 20.20 -19.55
CA PHE A 130 29.24 21.31 -19.34
C PHE A 130 30.29 21.35 -20.43
N LEU A 131 30.84 20.21 -20.85
CA LEU A 131 31.80 20.13 -21.96
C LEU A 131 31.21 20.64 -23.28
N GLU A 132 29.95 20.29 -23.58
CA GLU A 132 29.23 20.77 -24.75
C GLU A 132 29.02 22.28 -24.76
N GLN A 133 28.69 22.88 -23.61
CA GLN A 133 28.58 24.34 -23.47
C GLN A 133 29.87 25.06 -23.75
N ARG A 134 31.02 24.41 -23.55
CA ARG A 134 32.38 24.93 -23.87
C ARG A 134 32.87 24.55 -25.27
N ASN A 135 31.97 24.09 -26.15
CA ASN A 135 32.24 23.66 -27.52
C ASN A 135 33.16 22.42 -27.63
N HIS A 136 33.19 21.58 -26.60
CA HIS A 136 33.75 20.22 -26.68
C HIS A 136 32.63 19.19 -26.95
N THR A 137 33.06 18.01 -27.37
CA THR A 137 32.10 16.89 -27.40
C THR A 137 31.78 16.54 -25.95
N GLY A 138 30.53 16.23 -25.63
CA GLY A 138 30.14 15.83 -24.27
C GLY A 138 30.72 14.48 -23.82
N ASN A 139 31.65 13.93 -24.57
CA ASN A 139 32.19 12.59 -24.37
C ASN A 139 33.36 12.57 -23.41
N LEU A 140 33.17 12.10 -22.19
CA LEU A 140 34.17 11.96 -21.14
C LEU A 140 35.29 10.97 -21.51
N SER A 141 35.07 10.06 -22.44
CA SER A 141 36.08 9.08 -22.86
C SER A 141 37.21 9.69 -23.69
N GLU A 142 37.13 10.96 -24.07
CA GLU A 142 38.21 11.69 -24.71
C GLU A 142 39.35 12.06 -23.74
N PHE A 143 39.11 12.03 -22.43
CA PHE A 143 40.03 12.46 -21.38
C PHE A 143 40.49 11.27 -20.51
N ASN A 144 41.77 11.21 -20.18
CA ASN A 144 42.32 10.17 -19.32
C ASN A 144 42.21 10.51 -17.83
N ASP A 145 42.20 11.78 -17.47
CA ASP A 145 42.10 12.28 -16.10
C ASP A 145 41.51 13.69 -16.06
N TRP A 146 41.18 14.15 -14.86
CA TRP A 146 40.61 15.47 -14.61
C TRP A 146 41.53 16.61 -15.10
N LYS A 147 42.86 16.41 -15.01
CA LYS A 147 43.82 17.42 -15.45
C LYS A 147 43.72 17.64 -16.94
N GLU A 148 43.67 16.57 -17.74
CA GLU A 148 43.58 16.69 -19.21
C GLU A 148 42.24 17.37 -19.60
N MET A 149 41.14 17.04 -18.91
CA MET A 149 39.85 17.68 -19.12
C MET A 149 39.89 19.18 -18.78
N LEU A 150 40.41 19.53 -17.62
CA LEU A 150 40.51 20.92 -17.17
C LEU A 150 41.42 21.74 -18.05
N ASP A 151 42.60 21.22 -18.42
CA ASP A 151 43.54 21.89 -19.35
C ASP A 151 42.88 22.15 -20.72
N ALA A 152 42.03 21.29 -21.21
CA ALA A 152 41.34 21.43 -22.48
C ALA A 152 40.23 22.49 -22.46
N VAL A 153 39.54 22.63 -21.33
CA VAL A 153 38.27 23.38 -21.23
C VAL A 153 38.45 24.76 -20.63
N LEU A 154 39.48 24.99 -19.79
CA LEU A 154 39.53 26.15 -18.91
C LEU A 154 40.33 27.35 -19.42
N GLY A 155 41.19 27.38 -20.08
CA GLY A 155 42.01 28.59 -20.26
C GLY A 155 42.51 29.18 -18.93
N ASP A 156 42.33 30.49 -18.73
CA ASP A 156 42.80 31.26 -17.55
C ASP A 156 41.69 31.50 -16.49
N GLU A 157 40.76 30.60 -16.26
CA GLU A 157 39.71 30.78 -15.25
C GLU A 157 40.22 30.54 -13.83
N GLU A 158 39.81 31.41 -12.89
CA GLU A 158 40.10 31.28 -11.45
C GLU A 158 38.98 30.55 -10.74
N CYS A 159 39.28 29.86 -9.64
CA CYS A 159 38.31 29.27 -8.77
C CYS A 159 37.53 30.38 -8.03
N GLY A 160 36.27 30.59 -8.35
CA GLY A 160 35.47 31.67 -7.78
C GLY A 160 35.10 31.41 -6.31
N ASP A 161 34.89 32.50 -5.58
CA ASP A 161 34.75 32.56 -4.11
C ASP A 161 33.43 31.95 -3.56
N ALA A 162 32.60 31.36 -4.31
CA ALA A 162 31.43 30.67 -3.81
C ALA A 162 30.70 29.88 -4.87
N ILE A 163 30.31 28.71 -4.57
CA ILE A 163 29.11 28.06 -5.02
C ILE A 163 27.96 29.06 -4.77
N GLY A 164 27.48 29.73 -5.80
CA GLY A 164 26.43 30.74 -5.68
C GLY A 164 26.68 32.10 -6.34
N SER A 165 27.85 32.38 -6.90
CA SER A 165 28.03 33.59 -7.69
C SER A 165 27.77 33.34 -9.17
N ASP A 166 27.15 34.32 -9.86
CA ASP A 166 26.74 34.28 -11.28
C ASP A 166 27.87 34.04 -12.29
N GLU A 167 29.10 33.99 -11.84
CA GLU A 167 30.21 33.60 -12.67
C GLU A 167 30.31 32.09 -12.79
N ARG A 168 29.93 31.57 -13.92
CA ARG A 168 30.02 30.18 -14.36
C ARG A 168 31.44 29.64 -14.31
N SER A 169 31.98 29.49 -13.10
CA SER A 169 33.22 28.75 -12.89
C SER A 169 32.97 27.26 -13.12
N ILE A 170 34.01 26.53 -13.46
CA ILE A 170 33.92 25.05 -13.56
C ILE A 170 33.44 24.38 -12.30
N ALA A 171 33.82 24.91 -11.13
CA ALA A 171 33.27 24.42 -9.87
C ALA A 171 31.76 24.51 -9.91
N THR A 172 31.14 25.61 -10.35
CA THR A 172 29.72 25.78 -10.44
C THR A 172 29.05 24.77 -11.44
N ALA A 173 29.67 24.56 -12.59
CA ALA A 173 29.10 23.66 -13.58
C ALA A 173 29.35 22.17 -13.27
N ALA A 174 30.53 21.82 -12.75
CA ALA A 174 30.80 20.45 -12.27
C ALA A 174 30.00 20.12 -11.00
N PHE A 175 29.62 21.14 -10.22
CA PHE A 175 28.93 21.02 -8.93
C PHE A 175 27.55 21.70 -8.87
N ALA A 176 27.04 22.22 -9.97
CA ALA A 176 25.64 22.60 -10.11
C ALA A 176 24.69 21.43 -9.82
N SER A 177 25.21 20.23 -9.78
CA SER A 177 24.56 18.99 -9.35
C SER A 177 24.99 18.56 -7.94
N SER A 178 25.31 19.50 -7.04
CA SER A 178 25.67 19.13 -5.66
C SER A 178 24.63 18.23 -4.99
N ALA A 179 23.37 18.37 -5.35
CA ALA A 179 22.28 17.49 -4.94
C ALA A 179 22.48 16.03 -5.39
N LEU A 180 23.24 15.77 -6.45
CA LEU A 180 23.54 14.43 -6.94
C LEU A 180 24.81 13.82 -6.32
N LEU A 181 25.54 14.58 -5.49
CA LEU A 181 26.80 14.15 -4.91
C LEU A 181 26.66 13.95 -3.40
N HIS A 182 27.39 13.00 -2.89
CA HIS A 182 27.41 12.69 -1.46
C HIS A 182 27.90 13.90 -0.65
N LYS A 183 27.38 14.06 0.57
CA LYS A 183 27.73 15.16 1.50
C LYS A 183 29.21 15.28 1.83
N ASP A 184 30.01 14.23 1.59
CA ASP A 184 31.48 14.24 1.78
C ASP A 184 32.24 14.76 0.56
N LEU A 185 31.54 15.36 -0.41
CA LEU A 185 32.16 15.97 -1.58
C LEU A 185 33.29 16.93 -1.16
N ASP A 186 34.49 16.67 -1.67
CA ASP A 186 35.65 17.59 -1.58
C ASP A 186 36.18 17.93 -2.96
N TYR A 187 36.00 19.18 -3.36
CA TYR A 187 36.50 19.72 -4.61
C TYR A 187 37.72 20.64 -4.45
N SER A 188 38.24 20.79 -3.20
CA SER A 188 39.45 21.54 -2.91
C SER A 188 40.61 21.19 -3.86
N PRO A 189 40.81 19.90 -4.27
CA PRO A 189 41.89 19.58 -5.22
C PRO A 189 41.80 20.30 -6.56
N VAL A 190 40.58 20.56 -7.05
CA VAL A 190 40.38 21.32 -8.30
C VAL A 190 40.77 22.77 -8.12
N CYS A 191 40.33 23.42 -7.03
CA CYS A 191 40.64 24.81 -6.71
C CYS A 191 42.12 25.00 -6.46
N ASP A 192 42.78 24.14 -5.67
CA ASP A 192 44.21 24.17 -5.40
C ASP A 192 45.04 24.05 -6.68
N TRP A 193 44.60 23.21 -7.61
CA TRP A 193 45.23 23.05 -8.88
C TRP A 193 45.10 24.32 -9.79
N LEU A 194 43.89 24.90 -9.81
CA LEU A 194 43.63 26.13 -10.55
C LEU A 194 44.46 27.30 -10.06
N GLU A 195 44.70 27.41 -8.74
CA GLU A 195 45.51 28.46 -8.15
C GLU A 195 47.00 28.25 -8.33
N SER A 196 47.48 27.01 -8.18
CA SER A 196 48.92 26.71 -8.16
C SER A 196 49.47 26.11 -9.45
N GLY A 197 48.67 25.49 -10.27
CA GLY A 197 49.05 24.67 -11.40
C GLY A 197 49.77 23.37 -11.04
N GLU A 198 49.79 23.01 -9.72
CA GLU A 198 50.47 21.83 -9.20
C GLU A 198 49.48 20.89 -8.51
N GLY A 199 49.69 19.59 -8.60
CA GLY A 199 48.84 18.56 -7.92
C GLY A 199 47.97 17.75 -8.87
N ASN A 200 47.11 16.95 -8.29
CA ASN A 200 46.09 16.17 -9.01
C ASN A 200 44.73 16.84 -8.77
N PRO A 201 44.06 17.38 -9.77
CA PRO A 201 42.76 18.08 -9.62
C PRO A 201 41.56 17.17 -9.57
N THR A 202 41.70 15.92 -9.13
CA THR A 202 40.56 15.00 -9.01
C THR A 202 39.77 15.29 -7.75
N PRO A 203 38.52 15.73 -7.84
CA PRO A 203 37.64 15.88 -6.68
C PRO A 203 37.29 14.52 -6.11
N THR A 204 36.84 14.48 -4.86
CA THR A 204 36.47 13.21 -4.21
C THR A 204 35.06 13.20 -3.67
N ALA A 205 34.33 12.10 -3.90
CA ALA A 205 33.06 11.78 -3.29
C ALA A 205 32.94 10.26 -3.15
N SER A 206 32.29 9.82 -2.08
CA SER A 206 32.08 8.39 -1.81
C SER A 206 31.01 7.77 -2.69
N SER A 207 30.03 8.55 -3.13
CA SER A 207 28.94 8.08 -4.01
C SER A 207 28.34 9.25 -4.81
N THR A 208 27.57 8.91 -5.84
CA THR A 208 26.75 9.84 -6.60
C THR A 208 25.36 9.26 -6.85
N LEU A 209 24.37 10.13 -6.95
CA LEU A 209 22.99 9.77 -7.26
C LEU A 209 22.79 9.83 -8.79
N TRP A 210 22.10 8.83 -9.32
CA TRP A 210 21.59 8.83 -10.68
C TRP A 210 20.07 8.76 -10.61
N LEU A 211 19.40 9.74 -11.18
CA LEU A 211 17.94 9.81 -11.28
C LEU A 211 17.51 9.38 -12.67
N ILE A 212 16.52 8.49 -12.75
CA ILE A 212 15.91 8.03 -14.01
C ILE A 212 14.42 8.26 -13.88
N GLU A 213 13.83 9.03 -14.78
CA GLU A 213 12.40 9.31 -14.84
C GLU A 213 11.74 8.38 -15.87
N ILE A 214 10.83 7.55 -15.40
CA ILE A 214 10.01 6.69 -16.28
C ILE A 214 8.66 7.37 -16.49
N SER A 215 8.20 7.36 -17.75
CA SER A 215 6.93 7.96 -18.14
C SER A 215 5.75 7.41 -17.35
N GLY A 216 4.95 8.30 -16.80
CA GLY A 216 3.75 7.97 -16.05
C GLY A 216 2.63 7.37 -16.93
N GLU A 217 2.70 7.51 -18.26
CA GLU A 217 1.69 6.94 -19.17
C GLU A 217 1.74 5.41 -19.28
N ILE A 218 2.81 4.79 -18.72
CA ILE A 218 3.02 3.34 -18.80
C ILE A 218 2.26 2.65 -17.67
N GLU A 219 1.60 1.53 -17.99
CA GLU A 219 0.90 0.73 -16.98
C GLU A 219 1.87 0.25 -15.87
N SER A 220 1.41 0.20 -14.63
CA SER A 220 2.20 -0.17 -13.46
C SER A 220 2.94 -1.50 -13.62
N ASP A 221 2.30 -2.52 -14.21
CA ASP A 221 2.93 -3.83 -14.46
C ASP A 221 4.11 -3.74 -15.45
N ASP A 222 4.03 -2.83 -16.41
CA ASP A 222 5.08 -2.61 -17.40
C ASP A 222 6.22 -1.78 -16.80
N ARG A 223 5.90 -0.75 -15.99
CA ARG A 223 6.89 0.02 -15.23
C ARG A 223 7.70 -0.87 -14.29
N GLN A 224 7.01 -1.73 -13.50
CA GLN A 224 7.68 -2.68 -12.61
C GLN A 224 8.62 -3.62 -13.37
N ARG A 225 8.22 -4.09 -14.57
CA ARG A 225 9.09 -4.91 -15.43
C ARG A 225 10.31 -4.14 -15.92
N HIS A 226 10.14 -2.89 -16.37
CA HIS A 226 11.23 -2.06 -16.84
C HIS A 226 12.19 -1.70 -15.71
N ALA A 227 11.67 -1.30 -14.54
CA ALA A 227 12.48 -1.00 -13.36
C ALA A 227 13.32 -2.23 -12.91
N ASN A 228 12.71 -3.43 -12.89
CA ASN A 228 13.44 -4.68 -12.61
C ASN A 228 14.52 -4.99 -13.66
N GLN A 229 14.25 -4.71 -14.94
CA GLN A 229 15.26 -4.92 -15.98
C GLN A 229 16.42 -3.93 -15.86
N ILE A 230 16.14 -2.66 -15.52
CA ILE A 230 17.17 -1.66 -15.22
C ILE A 230 18.03 -2.13 -14.04
N ARG A 231 17.41 -2.55 -12.94
CA ARG A 231 18.11 -3.11 -11.77
C ARG A 231 19.00 -4.31 -12.17
N ALA A 232 18.50 -5.21 -13.01
CA ALA A 232 19.28 -6.35 -13.48
C ALA A 232 20.43 -5.94 -14.40
N MET A 233 20.27 -4.95 -15.25
CA MET A 233 21.33 -4.42 -16.13
C MET A 233 22.43 -3.71 -15.35
N LEU A 234 22.07 -3.03 -14.27
CA LEU A 234 23.01 -2.34 -13.36
C LEU A 234 23.59 -3.26 -12.27
N SER A 235 23.28 -4.54 -12.28
CA SER A 235 23.81 -5.49 -11.30
C SER A 235 25.28 -5.82 -11.56
N GLY A 236 26.19 -5.11 -10.85
CA GLY A 236 27.59 -5.50 -10.70
C GLY A 236 28.51 -5.18 -11.88
N GLY A 237 29.17 -4.04 -11.80
CA GLY A 237 30.30 -3.69 -12.65
C GLY A 237 31.66 -3.88 -11.95
N PRO A 238 32.77 -3.91 -12.70
CA PRO A 238 34.11 -4.06 -12.11
C PRO A 238 34.60 -2.80 -11.39
N ILE A 239 34.00 -1.63 -11.66
CA ILE A 239 34.41 -0.32 -11.18
C ILE A 239 33.34 0.31 -10.29
N LEU A 240 32.07 0.12 -10.65
CA LEU A 240 30.92 0.71 -9.95
C LEU A 240 29.97 -0.35 -9.44
N GLU A 241 29.39 -0.11 -8.29
CA GLU A 241 28.27 -0.82 -7.69
C GLU A 241 27.03 0.08 -7.67
N TYR A 242 25.88 -0.47 -7.97
CA TYR A 242 24.62 0.26 -8.10
C TYR A 242 23.56 -0.24 -7.11
N GLY A 243 23.06 0.64 -6.28
CA GLY A 243 21.90 0.41 -5.45
C GLY A 243 20.66 1.03 -6.10
N VAL A 244 19.77 0.23 -6.69
CA VAL A 244 18.61 0.71 -7.44
C VAL A 244 17.34 0.61 -6.60
N ILE A 245 16.61 1.71 -6.44
CA ILE A 245 15.37 1.78 -5.69
C ILE A 245 14.32 2.62 -6.41
N SER A 246 13.08 2.19 -6.38
CA SER A 246 11.89 2.95 -6.78
C SER A 246 10.66 2.37 -6.10
N ASP A 247 9.56 3.11 -6.10
CA ASP A 247 8.28 2.61 -5.59
C ASP A 247 7.78 1.40 -6.41
N ASP A 248 8.02 1.37 -7.72
CA ASP A 248 7.71 0.23 -8.59
C ASP A 248 8.53 -1.02 -8.22
N LEU A 249 9.83 -0.87 -7.85
CA LEU A 249 10.67 -1.98 -7.40
C LEU A 249 10.26 -2.48 -6.03
N ILE A 250 9.96 -1.58 -5.09
CA ILE A 250 9.43 -1.93 -3.77
C ILE A 250 8.13 -2.69 -3.94
N SER A 251 7.22 -2.20 -4.77
CA SER A 251 5.94 -2.86 -5.06
C SER A 251 6.12 -4.24 -5.69
N ASN A 252 7.07 -4.39 -6.60
CA ASN A 252 7.39 -5.69 -7.20
C ASN A 252 7.95 -6.68 -6.16
N ASP A 253 8.90 -6.25 -5.34
CA ASP A 253 9.52 -7.10 -4.31
C ASP A 253 8.48 -7.49 -3.25
N ILE A 254 7.59 -6.58 -2.86
CA ILE A 254 6.43 -6.88 -2.01
C ILE A 254 5.51 -7.92 -2.66
N ASN A 255 5.22 -7.81 -3.96
CA ASN A 255 4.36 -8.75 -4.67
C ASN A 255 4.97 -10.16 -4.72
N GLU A 256 6.28 -10.26 -4.99
CA GLU A 256 7.00 -11.54 -5.04
C GLU A 256 7.06 -12.18 -3.66
N SER A 257 7.47 -11.43 -2.63
CA SER A 257 7.47 -11.85 -1.23
C SER A 257 6.08 -12.27 -0.75
N THR A 258 5.07 -11.51 -1.15
CA THR A 258 3.66 -11.78 -0.83
C THR A 258 3.22 -13.15 -1.35
N LEU A 259 3.56 -13.49 -2.59
CA LEU A 259 3.21 -14.79 -3.19
C LEU A 259 3.92 -15.94 -2.47
N ASP A 260 5.19 -15.80 -2.18
CA ASP A 260 5.97 -16.83 -1.48
C ASP A 260 5.45 -17.02 -0.05
N ASN A 261 5.16 -15.93 0.64
CA ASN A 261 4.55 -15.96 1.97
C ASN A 261 3.16 -16.60 1.95
N LEU A 262 2.33 -16.33 0.95
CA LEU A 262 1.01 -16.96 0.80
C LEU A 262 1.14 -18.49 0.67
N VAL A 263 2.03 -18.96 -0.20
CA VAL A 263 2.26 -20.40 -0.41
C VAL A 263 2.73 -21.05 0.89
N TRP A 264 3.68 -20.44 1.59
CA TRP A 264 4.20 -20.92 2.86
C TRP A 264 3.14 -20.94 3.97
N LEU A 265 2.32 -19.87 4.09
CA LEU A 265 1.24 -19.77 5.07
C LEU A 265 0.15 -20.83 4.82
N ILE A 266 -0.24 -21.05 3.56
CA ILE A 266 -1.19 -22.10 3.20
C ILE A 266 -0.61 -23.47 3.58
N PHE A 267 0.66 -23.72 3.25
CA PHE A 267 1.32 -24.98 3.59
C PHE A 267 1.35 -25.22 5.11
N LEU A 268 1.74 -24.22 5.88
CA LEU A 268 1.74 -24.29 7.35
C LEU A 268 0.32 -24.50 7.91
N ALA A 269 -0.66 -23.74 7.43
CA ALA A 269 -2.05 -23.89 7.82
C ALA A 269 -2.57 -25.30 7.53
N VAL A 270 -2.27 -25.86 6.36
CA VAL A 270 -2.63 -27.23 6.00
C VAL A 270 -1.99 -28.25 6.94
N ILE A 271 -0.71 -28.09 7.28
CA ILE A 271 -0.04 -28.98 8.25
C ILE A 271 -0.75 -28.93 9.61
N VAL A 272 -1.04 -27.74 10.12
CA VAL A 272 -1.74 -27.57 11.40
C VAL A 272 -3.12 -28.19 11.34
N VAL A 273 -3.87 -27.99 10.27
CA VAL A 273 -5.19 -28.57 10.04
C VAL A 273 -5.13 -30.09 10.00
N VAL A 274 -4.17 -30.67 9.26
CA VAL A 274 -3.98 -32.13 9.20
C VAL A 274 -3.64 -32.68 10.57
N LEU A 275 -2.76 -32.03 11.31
CA LEU A 275 -2.35 -32.44 12.65
C LEU A 275 -3.53 -32.39 13.64
N LEU A 276 -4.30 -31.33 13.63
CA LEU A 276 -5.51 -31.20 14.46
C LEU A 276 -6.55 -32.29 14.14
N LEU A 277 -6.85 -32.51 12.85
CA LEU A 277 -7.80 -33.54 12.42
C LEU A 277 -7.27 -34.94 12.76
N ALA A 278 -5.99 -35.21 12.55
CA ALA A 278 -5.37 -36.50 12.86
C ALA A 278 -5.38 -36.79 14.37
N LEU A 279 -5.13 -35.81 15.21
CA LEU A 279 -5.23 -35.90 16.65
C LEU A 279 -6.68 -36.13 17.10
N THR A 280 -7.63 -35.43 16.45
CA THR A 280 -9.04 -35.48 16.82
C THR A 280 -9.70 -36.80 16.40
N PHE A 281 -9.52 -37.26 15.15
CA PHE A 281 -10.29 -38.37 14.59
C PHE A 281 -9.51 -39.67 14.41
N ARG A 282 -8.19 -39.65 14.35
CA ARG A 282 -7.32 -40.83 14.19
C ARG A 282 -7.73 -41.77 13.04
N SER A 283 -8.36 -41.26 12.02
CA SER A 283 -8.84 -41.98 10.84
C SER A 283 -8.48 -41.20 9.56
N ALA A 284 -7.84 -41.86 8.61
CA ALA A 284 -7.39 -41.21 7.37
C ALA A 284 -8.55 -40.60 6.56
N THR A 285 -9.70 -41.26 6.51
CA THR A 285 -10.87 -40.75 5.78
C THR A 285 -11.50 -39.52 6.45
N MET A 286 -11.50 -39.49 7.79
CA MET A 286 -11.99 -38.35 8.56
C MET A 286 -11.06 -37.15 8.51
N VAL A 287 -9.79 -37.34 8.14
CA VAL A 287 -8.82 -36.27 7.90
C VAL A 287 -8.88 -35.83 6.45
N ALA A 288 -8.84 -36.76 5.50
CA ALA A 288 -8.72 -36.46 4.09
C ALA A 288 -9.97 -35.79 3.50
N ALA A 289 -11.18 -36.20 3.91
CA ALA A 289 -12.41 -35.66 3.35
C ALA A 289 -12.58 -34.15 3.63
N PRO A 290 -12.46 -33.67 4.88
CA PRO A 290 -12.49 -32.22 5.15
C PRO A 290 -11.37 -31.48 4.46
N LEU A 291 -10.13 -32.02 4.50
CA LEU A 291 -8.98 -31.36 3.92
C LEU A 291 -9.17 -31.07 2.43
N VAL A 292 -9.58 -32.09 1.65
CA VAL A 292 -9.85 -31.92 0.21
C VAL A 292 -10.97 -30.93 -0.04
N ALA A 293 -12.05 -31.01 0.75
CA ALA A 293 -13.16 -30.08 0.63
C ALA A 293 -12.76 -28.63 0.98
N LEU A 294 -11.93 -28.42 2.00
CA LEU A 294 -11.43 -27.10 2.38
C LEU A 294 -10.46 -26.52 1.37
N LEU A 295 -9.56 -27.33 0.82
CA LEU A 295 -8.70 -26.87 -0.27
C LEU A 295 -9.51 -26.48 -1.51
N ALA A 296 -10.56 -27.26 -1.84
CA ALA A 296 -11.48 -26.89 -2.91
C ALA A 296 -12.21 -25.55 -2.59
N SER A 297 -12.59 -25.32 -1.33
CA SER A 297 -13.25 -24.06 -0.92
C SER A 297 -12.34 -22.83 -1.09
N LEU A 298 -11.03 -22.97 -0.88
CA LEU A 298 -10.08 -21.90 -1.19
C LEU A 298 -10.06 -21.58 -2.69
N VAL A 299 -9.96 -22.61 -3.53
CA VAL A 299 -10.02 -22.41 -4.98
C VAL A 299 -11.35 -21.76 -5.41
N TRP A 300 -12.47 -22.14 -4.76
CA TRP A 300 -13.76 -21.51 -5.05
C TRP A 300 -13.79 -20.04 -4.62
N THR A 301 -13.20 -19.72 -3.49
CA THR A 301 -13.13 -18.33 -2.98
C THR A 301 -12.30 -17.46 -3.88
N TYR A 302 -11.03 -17.79 -4.05
CA TYR A 302 -10.11 -16.98 -4.84
C TYR A 302 -10.46 -16.97 -6.33
N GLY A 303 -10.87 -18.12 -6.88
CA GLY A 303 -11.29 -18.20 -8.28
C GLY A 303 -12.58 -17.43 -8.58
N ALA A 304 -13.49 -17.30 -7.62
CA ALA A 304 -14.70 -16.50 -7.79
C ALA A 304 -14.39 -15.00 -7.73
N ILE A 305 -13.51 -14.56 -6.84
CA ILE A 305 -13.01 -13.17 -6.77
C ILE A 305 -12.31 -12.80 -8.07
N SER A 306 -11.42 -13.65 -8.54
CA SER A 306 -10.71 -13.50 -9.81
C SER A 306 -11.70 -13.41 -11.01
N LEU A 307 -12.72 -14.28 -11.04
CA LEU A 307 -13.79 -14.24 -12.05
C LEU A 307 -14.59 -12.93 -12.03
N MET A 308 -14.73 -12.29 -10.85
CA MET A 308 -15.37 -10.97 -10.71
C MET A 308 -14.47 -9.81 -11.13
N GLY A 309 -13.22 -10.06 -11.53
CA GLY A 309 -12.26 -9.04 -11.93
C GLY A 309 -11.75 -8.18 -10.78
N MET A 310 -11.90 -8.64 -9.52
CA MET A 310 -11.39 -7.92 -8.36
C MET A 310 -9.87 -8.16 -8.25
N ARG A 311 -9.10 -7.09 -8.06
CA ARG A 311 -7.67 -7.17 -7.80
C ARG A 311 -7.43 -7.65 -6.37
N PHE A 312 -6.34 -8.40 -6.18
CA PHE A 312 -5.93 -8.88 -4.87
C PHE A 312 -5.00 -7.85 -4.23
N SER A 313 -5.31 -7.43 -3.03
CA SER A 313 -4.37 -6.70 -2.18
C SER A 313 -3.59 -7.68 -1.28
N ILE A 314 -2.56 -7.17 -0.63
CA ILE A 314 -1.80 -7.95 0.39
C ILE A 314 -2.71 -8.53 1.48
N LEU A 315 -3.83 -7.87 1.79
CA LEU A 315 -4.76 -8.34 2.82
C LEU A 315 -5.37 -9.71 2.51
N GLU A 316 -5.57 -10.03 1.24
CA GLU A 316 -6.17 -11.30 0.82
C GLU A 316 -5.29 -12.52 1.14
N ILE A 317 -3.99 -12.34 1.45
CA ILE A 317 -3.14 -13.43 1.96
C ILE A 317 -3.74 -14.05 3.21
N ALA A 318 -4.23 -13.23 4.14
CA ALA A 318 -4.80 -13.69 5.40
C ALA A 318 -6.12 -14.46 5.24
N VAL A 319 -6.79 -14.34 4.10
CA VAL A 319 -8.07 -15.05 3.83
C VAL A 319 -7.87 -16.56 3.83
N ALA A 320 -6.80 -17.07 3.25
CA ALA A 320 -6.57 -18.51 3.14
C ALA A 320 -6.51 -19.22 4.51
N PRO A 321 -5.63 -18.84 5.45
CA PRO A 321 -5.59 -19.47 6.76
C PRO A 321 -6.89 -19.27 7.56
N VAL A 322 -7.56 -18.13 7.41
CA VAL A 322 -8.83 -17.84 8.08
C VAL A 322 -9.96 -18.75 7.57
N VAL A 323 -10.12 -18.89 6.25
CA VAL A 323 -11.14 -19.76 5.63
C VAL A 323 -10.88 -21.23 5.97
N LEU A 324 -9.61 -21.66 5.97
CA LEU A 324 -9.24 -23.01 6.42
C LEU A 324 -9.60 -23.21 7.90
N GLY A 325 -9.29 -22.26 8.76
CA GLY A 325 -9.60 -22.31 10.20
C GLY A 325 -11.09 -22.35 10.48
N LEU A 326 -11.90 -21.54 9.81
CA LEU A 326 -13.36 -21.57 9.92
C LEU A 326 -13.97 -22.85 9.34
N GLY A 327 -13.52 -23.25 8.19
CA GLY A 327 -14.06 -24.43 7.52
C GLY A 327 -13.76 -25.74 8.27
N ILE A 328 -12.59 -25.82 8.95
CA ILE A 328 -12.27 -26.98 9.78
C ILE A 328 -13.20 -27.07 10.98
N ASP A 329 -13.58 -25.94 11.59
CA ASP A 329 -14.49 -25.93 12.72
C ASP A 329 -15.86 -26.54 12.33
N TYR A 330 -16.44 -26.09 11.22
CA TYR A 330 -17.68 -26.69 10.69
C TYR A 330 -17.52 -28.19 10.42
N SER A 331 -16.38 -28.57 9.87
CA SER A 331 -16.08 -29.96 9.56
C SER A 331 -15.95 -30.83 10.82
N ILE A 332 -15.27 -30.36 11.88
CA ILE A 332 -15.08 -31.06 13.13
C ILE A 332 -16.44 -31.28 13.82
N HIS A 333 -17.26 -30.23 13.91
CA HIS A 333 -18.59 -30.33 14.53
C HIS A 333 -19.49 -31.31 13.77
N LEU A 334 -19.53 -31.24 12.45
CA LEU A 334 -20.34 -32.17 11.63
C LEU A 334 -19.84 -33.61 11.71
N GLN A 335 -18.54 -33.81 11.68
CA GLN A 335 -17.95 -35.16 11.76
C GLN A 335 -18.17 -35.80 13.12
N ARG A 336 -18.06 -35.06 14.22
CA ARG A 336 -18.43 -35.59 15.55
C ARG A 336 -19.89 -35.95 15.68
N ALA A 337 -20.76 -35.10 15.13
CA ALA A 337 -22.23 -35.44 15.09
C ALA A 337 -22.47 -36.66 14.19
N TYR A 338 -21.75 -36.76 13.07
CA TYR A 338 -21.80 -37.93 12.19
C TYR A 338 -21.34 -39.22 12.87
N GLU A 339 -20.21 -39.19 13.62
CA GLU A 339 -19.72 -40.36 14.38
C GLU A 339 -20.78 -40.87 15.39
N ARG A 340 -21.37 -39.94 16.17
CA ARG A 340 -22.44 -40.27 17.11
C ARG A 340 -23.69 -40.85 16.39
N ALA A 341 -24.09 -40.24 15.29
CA ALA A 341 -25.20 -40.68 14.49
C ALA A 341 -24.96 -42.06 13.81
N LYS A 342 -23.71 -42.34 13.44
CA LYS A 342 -23.30 -43.57 12.75
C LYS A 342 -23.52 -44.82 13.59
N GLU A 343 -23.39 -44.72 14.92
CA GLU A 343 -23.64 -45.83 15.84
C GLU A 343 -25.07 -46.35 15.74
N ASN A 344 -26.06 -45.47 15.41
CA ASN A 344 -27.48 -45.74 15.36
C ASN A 344 -28.07 -45.53 13.95
N SER A 345 -27.26 -45.69 12.90
CA SER A 345 -27.69 -45.51 11.51
C SER A 345 -27.29 -46.68 10.63
N SER A 346 -28.12 -46.98 9.65
CA SER A 346 -27.95 -48.11 8.72
C SER A 346 -26.92 -47.79 7.61
N SER A 347 -26.72 -46.49 7.31
CA SER A 347 -25.79 -46.04 6.25
C SER A 347 -25.10 -44.72 6.60
N SER A 348 -24.01 -44.40 5.94
CA SER A 348 -23.32 -43.10 6.06
C SER A 348 -24.23 -41.95 5.61
N ALA A 349 -25.08 -42.14 4.62
CA ALA A 349 -26.01 -41.13 4.16
C ALA A 349 -27.05 -40.80 5.27
N GLU A 350 -27.57 -41.80 5.97
CA GLU A 350 -28.49 -41.60 7.08
C GLU A 350 -27.79 -40.91 8.27
N ALA A 351 -26.58 -41.35 8.60
CA ALA A 351 -25.78 -40.73 9.67
C ALA A 351 -25.46 -39.25 9.39
N TRP A 352 -25.06 -38.94 8.16
CA TRP A 352 -24.78 -37.57 7.76
C TRP A 352 -26.01 -36.66 7.77
N ALA A 353 -27.12 -37.18 7.26
CA ALA A 353 -28.41 -36.47 7.31
C ALA A 353 -28.86 -36.16 8.75
N LYS A 354 -28.68 -37.11 9.69
CA LYS A 354 -28.95 -36.90 11.13
C LYS A 354 -28.04 -35.83 11.72
N ALA A 355 -26.73 -35.86 11.41
CA ALA A 355 -25.76 -34.87 11.86
C ALA A 355 -26.13 -33.46 11.37
N LEU A 356 -26.43 -33.32 10.09
CA LEU A 356 -26.85 -32.04 9.51
C LEU A 356 -28.14 -31.52 10.14
N MET A 357 -29.09 -32.37 10.39
CA MET A 357 -30.38 -31.99 11.02
C MET A 357 -30.23 -31.60 12.48
N GLU A 358 -29.30 -32.24 13.22
CA GLU A 358 -28.95 -31.89 14.60
C GLU A 358 -28.33 -30.48 14.66
N LEU A 359 -27.37 -30.18 13.79
CA LEU A 359 -26.59 -28.96 13.84
C LEU A 359 -27.10 -27.79 12.96
N ARG A 360 -28.12 -28.04 12.12
CA ARG A 360 -28.60 -27.08 11.12
C ARG A 360 -28.83 -25.67 11.64
N VAL A 361 -29.45 -25.52 12.81
CA VAL A 361 -29.80 -24.20 13.35
C VAL A 361 -28.55 -23.48 13.87
N ALA A 362 -27.68 -24.19 14.58
CA ALA A 362 -26.45 -23.64 15.09
C ALA A 362 -25.52 -23.21 13.95
N LEU A 363 -25.23 -24.12 13.00
CA LEU A 363 -24.36 -23.84 11.86
C LEU A 363 -24.93 -22.74 10.96
N SER A 364 -26.25 -22.78 10.65
CA SER A 364 -26.82 -21.71 9.79
C SER A 364 -26.76 -20.34 10.48
N LEU A 365 -27.03 -20.28 11.78
CA LEU A 365 -26.97 -19.05 12.55
C LEU A 365 -25.53 -18.50 12.58
N ALA A 366 -24.57 -19.37 12.87
CA ALA A 366 -23.15 -19.06 12.90
C ALA A 366 -22.68 -18.51 11.54
N VAL A 367 -22.90 -19.26 10.45
CA VAL A 367 -22.51 -18.82 9.10
C VAL A 367 -23.16 -17.49 8.72
N ILE A 368 -24.45 -17.32 8.96
CA ILE A 368 -25.13 -16.06 8.61
C ILE A 368 -24.56 -14.89 9.40
N THR A 369 -24.34 -15.04 10.72
CA THR A 369 -23.76 -13.95 11.52
C THR A 369 -22.33 -13.63 11.12
N THR A 370 -21.50 -14.62 10.82
CA THR A 370 -20.13 -14.44 10.41
C THR A 370 -20.03 -13.80 9.01
N VAL A 371 -20.85 -14.23 8.05
CA VAL A 371 -20.95 -13.61 6.72
C VAL A 371 -21.33 -12.13 6.84
N PHE A 372 -22.35 -11.81 7.64
CA PHE A 372 -22.76 -10.41 7.83
C PHE A 372 -21.72 -9.60 8.62
N ALA A 373 -21.00 -10.20 9.57
CA ALA A 373 -19.90 -9.53 10.28
C ALA A 373 -18.78 -9.14 9.33
N PHE A 374 -18.41 -10.03 8.39
CA PHE A 374 -17.39 -9.72 7.39
C PHE A 374 -17.89 -8.77 6.30
N LEU A 375 -19.12 -8.92 5.82
CA LEU A 375 -19.74 -7.98 4.89
C LEU A 375 -19.87 -6.56 5.45
N ALA A 376 -19.92 -6.40 6.79
CA ALA A 376 -19.93 -5.08 7.41
C ALA A 376 -18.66 -4.26 7.05
N ASN A 377 -17.52 -4.92 6.79
CA ASN A 377 -16.30 -4.27 6.33
C ASN A 377 -16.42 -3.68 4.92
N SER A 378 -17.40 -4.14 4.11
CA SER A 378 -17.66 -3.51 2.80
C SER A 378 -18.19 -2.08 2.90
N LEU A 379 -18.51 -1.62 4.12
CA LEU A 379 -18.88 -0.23 4.41
C LEU A 379 -17.68 0.62 4.87
N SER A 380 -16.48 0.05 4.91
CA SER A 380 -15.25 0.79 5.22
C SER A 380 -14.95 1.83 4.14
N PRO A 381 -14.42 3.01 4.49
CA PRO A 381 -13.87 3.95 3.51
C PRO A 381 -12.68 3.36 2.74
N LEU A 382 -11.89 2.45 3.35
CA LEU A 382 -10.70 1.86 2.75
C LEU A 382 -11.05 0.73 1.76
N PRO A 383 -10.68 0.84 0.48
CA PRO A 383 -10.97 -0.16 -0.54
C PRO A 383 -10.46 -1.57 -0.20
N PRO A 384 -9.23 -1.78 0.32
CA PRO A 384 -8.75 -3.11 0.64
C PRO A 384 -9.57 -3.82 1.74
N LEU A 385 -10.12 -3.07 2.69
CA LEU A 385 -10.99 -3.64 3.72
C LEU A 385 -12.36 -4.06 3.15
N ARG A 386 -12.85 -3.36 2.11
CA ARG A 386 -14.09 -3.75 1.41
C ARG A 386 -13.90 -5.08 0.70
N THR A 387 -12.82 -5.21 -0.08
CA THR A 387 -12.51 -6.44 -0.84
C THR A 387 -12.22 -7.60 0.10
N PHE A 388 -11.40 -7.39 1.13
CA PHE A 388 -11.11 -8.38 2.16
C PHE A 388 -12.37 -8.90 2.87
N GLY A 389 -13.26 -7.99 3.30
CA GLY A 389 -14.52 -8.36 3.94
C GLY A 389 -15.43 -9.18 3.04
N ALA A 390 -15.55 -8.80 1.76
CA ALA A 390 -16.33 -9.53 0.77
C ALA A 390 -15.71 -10.91 0.47
N THR A 391 -14.39 -10.98 0.32
CA THR A 391 -13.65 -12.23 0.08
C THR A 391 -13.82 -13.22 1.24
N LEU A 392 -13.67 -12.74 2.49
CA LEU A 392 -13.91 -13.57 3.68
C LEU A 392 -15.36 -14.06 3.76
N ALA A 393 -16.32 -13.18 3.52
CA ALA A 393 -17.73 -13.57 3.54
C ALA A 393 -18.04 -14.67 2.52
N LEU A 394 -17.50 -14.53 1.30
CA LEU A 394 -17.59 -15.55 0.26
C LEU A 394 -16.86 -16.84 0.67
N GLY A 395 -15.66 -16.71 1.24
CA GLY A 395 -14.86 -17.83 1.75
C GLY A 395 -15.61 -18.66 2.81
N VAL A 396 -16.27 -18.00 3.74
CA VAL A 396 -17.13 -18.67 4.75
C VAL A 396 -18.26 -19.46 4.10
N VAL A 397 -18.92 -18.90 3.10
CA VAL A 397 -19.99 -19.60 2.36
C VAL A 397 -19.42 -20.80 1.61
N CYS A 398 -18.30 -20.64 0.92
CA CYS A 398 -17.61 -21.73 0.21
C CYS A 398 -17.19 -22.86 1.17
N ALA A 399 -16.56 -22.50 2.30
CA ALA A 399 -16.14 -23.46 3.31
C ALA A 399 -17.34 -24.20 3.94
N PHE A 400 -18.43 -23.50 4.22
CA PHE A 400 -19.66 -24.10 4.72
C PHE A 400 -20.27 -25.09 3.72
N LEU A 401 -20.37 -24.70 2.45
CA LEU A 401 -20.87 -25.59 1.39
C LEU A 401 -19.95 -26.81 1.20
N ALA A 402 -18.65 -26.60 1.18
CA ALA A 402 -17.68 -27.68 1.09
C ALA A 402 -17.80 -28.65 2.28
N SER A 403 -17.86 -28.14 3.51
CA SER A 403 -17.96 -28.93 4.73
C SER A 403 -19.29 -29.67 4.88
N THR A 404 -20.39 -29.09 4.42
CA THR A 404 -21.74 -29.71 4.58
C THR A 404 -22.11 -30.65 3.43
N VAL A 405 -21.75 -30.27 2.19
CA VAL A 405 -22.20 -30.97 0.98
C VAL A 405 -21.11 -31.92 0.47
N THR A 406 -19.89 -31.38 0.24
CA THR A 406 -18.81 -32.17 -0.37
C THR A 406 -18.30 -33.25 0.58
N VAL A 407 -18.03 -32.90 1.85
CA VAL A 407 -17.59 -33.88 2.86
C VAL A 407 -18.59 -34.99 3.04
N GLY A 408 -19.89 -34.65 3.12
CA GLY A 408 -20.99 -35.64 3.24
C GLY A 408 -21.03 -36.61 2.04
N ALA A 409 -20.93 -36.07 0.82
CA ALA A 409 -20.84 -36.87 -0.40
C ALA A 409 -19.61 -37.78 -0.42
N MET A 410 -18.46 -37.29 0.08
CA MET A 410 -17.23 -38.10 0.21
C MET A 410 -17.40 -39.25 1.18
N HIS A 411 -17.99 -39.03 2.34
CA HIS A 411 -18.27 -40.14 3.30
C HIS A 411 -19.17 -41.22 2.71
N VAL A 412 -20.23 -40.84 2.01
CA VAL A 412 -21.13 -41.79 1.34
C VAL A 412 -20.43 -42.56 0.23
N PHE A 413 -19.58 -41.85 -0.57
CA PHE A 413 -18.79 -42.48 -1.64
C PHE A 413 -17.74 -43.46 -1.11
N VAL A 414 -16.98 -43.06 -0.07
CA VAL A 414 -15.97 -43.91 0.56
C VAL A 414 -16.59 -45.17 1.18
N GLU A 415 -17.72 -45.06 1.86
CA GLU A 415 -18.41 -46.23 2.40
C GLU A 415 -18.82 -47.22 1.31
N ARG A 416 -19.26 -46.76 0.14
CA ARG A 416 -19.64 -47.61 -1.00
C ARG A 416 -18.43 -48.32 -1.62
N THR A 417 -17.25 -47.70 -1.60
CA THR A 417 -16.05 -48.19 -2.30
C THR A 417 -15.11 -48.98 -1.40
N MET A 418 -14.97 -48.57 -0.14
CA MET A 418 -13.94 -49.09 0.80
C MET A 418 -14.56 -49.73 2.05
N GLY A 419 -15.89 -49.65 2.24
CA GLY A 419 -16.57 -50.17 3.42
C GLY A 419 -16.57 -49.21 4.61
N ALA A 420 -17.24 -49.59 5.70
CA ALA A 420 -17.40 -48.75 6.86
C ALA A 420 -16.11 -48.50 7.63
N THR A 421 -15.73 -47.25 7.82
CA THR A 421 -14.60 -46.84 8.64
C THR A 421 -15.05 -46.58 10.09
N ARG A 422 -14.28 -47.10 11.08
CA ARG A 422 -14.49 -46.78 12.50
C ARG A 422 -13.40 -45.81 12.96
N SER A 423 -13.79 -44.74 13.63
CA SER A 423 -12.93 -43.79 14.31
C SER A 423 -13.01 -43.94 15.83
N ARG A 424 -11.94 -43.66 16.54
CA ARG A 424 -11.92 -43.49 18.01
C ARG A 424 -11.31 -42.10 18.28
N GLY A 425 -12.20 -41.10 18.42
CA GLY A 425 -11.79 -39.74 18.74
C GLY A 425 -11.23 -39.58 20.15
N LEU A 426 -10.47 -38.52 20.38
CA LEU A 426 -10.03 -38.08 21.70
C LEU A 426 -11.23 -37.42 22.42
N GLU A 427 -11.54 -37.91 23.60
CA GLU A 427 -12.55 -37.33 24.50
C GLU A 427 -11.87 -36.38 25.49
N LEU A 428 -11.95 -35.07 25.26
CA LEU A 428 -11.45 -34.03 26.16
C LEU A 428 -12.53 -33.56 27.17
N GLY A 429 -13.68 -34.18 27.19
CA GLY A 429 -14.83 -33.80 28.02
C GLY A 429 -14.53 -33.66 29.50
N SER A 430 -13.65 -34.52 30.05
CA SER A 430 -13.28 -34.47 31.47
C SER A 430 -12.48 -33.23 31.89
N LEU A 431 -11.67 -32.68 30.97
CA LEU A 431 -10.95 -31.39 31.19
C LEU A 431 -11.91 -30.22 31.15
N ALA A 432 -12.82 -30.20 30.19
CA ALA A 432 -13.84 -29.16 30.05
C ALA A 432 -14.79 -29.13 31.26
N GLU A 433 -15.21 -30.32 31.81
CA GLU A 433 -16.00 -30.41 33.04
C GLU A 433 -15.27 -29.81 34.25
N ARG A 434 -13.94 -30.03 34.38
CA ARG A 434 -13.18 -29.42 35.47
C ARG A 434 -13.13 -27.89 35.35
N GLY A 435 -13.09 -27.35 34.13
CA GLY A 435 -13.22 -25.93 33.87
C GLY A 435 -14.56 -25.36 34.35
N ALA A 436 -15.68 -26.06 34.08
CA ALA A 436 -17.00 -25.67 34.57
C ALA A 436 -17.10 -25.67 36.09
N ASP A 437 -16.54 -26.70 36.75
CA ASP A 437 -16.55 -26.81 38.20
C ASP A 437 -15.67 -25.72 38.85
N PHE A 438 -14.52 -25.39 38.29
CA PHE A 438 -13.65 -24.26 38.69
C PHE A 438 -14.39 -22.92 38.59
N GLN A 439 -15.05 -22.66 37.48
CA GLN A 439 -15.79 -21.42 37.25
C GLN A 439 -16.97 -21.30 38.24
N ARG A 440 -17.65 -22.41 38.56
CA ARG A 440 -18.69 -22.42 39.57
C ARG A 440 -18.20 -22.02 40.97
N GLY A 441 -17.02 -22.54 41.35
CA GLY A 441 -16.43 -22.26 42.68
C GLY A 441 -15.89 -20.83 42.79
N ASN A 442 -15.47 -20.24 41.70
CA ASN A 442 -14.71 -18.98 41.68
C ASN A 442 -15.34 -17.89 40.80
N ALA A 443 -16.68 -17.96 40.54
CA ALA A 443 -17.36 -17.04 39.63
C ALA A 443 -17.09 -15.54 39.89
N PRO A 444 -17.10 -15.00 41.12
CA PRO A 444 -16.79 -13.59 41.37
C PRO A 444 -15.30 -13.24 41.06
N LEU A 445 -14.39 -14.17 41.32
CA LEU A 445 -12.96 -13.97 40.99
C LEU A 445 -12.73 -13.95 39.49
N VAL A 446 -13.40 -14.83 38.75
CA VAL A 446 -13.35 -14.87 37.26
C VAL A 446 -13.91 -13.57 36.68
N LEU A 447 -15.06 -13.09 37.16
CA LEU A 447 -15.63 -11.82 36.70
C LEU A 447 -14.73 -10.63 37.02
N LEU A 448 -14.13 -10.60 38.20
CA LEU A 448 -13.19 -9.56 38.62
C LEU A 448 -11.92 -9.58 37.72
N SER A 449 -11.39 -10.78 37.44
CA SER A 449 -10.25 -10.93 36.56
C SER A 449 -10.55 -10.44 35.13
N VAL A 450 -11.71 -10.81 34.58
CA VAL A 450 -12.18 -10.31 33.28
C VAL A 450 -12.27 -8.79 33.28
N ALA A 451 -12.86 -8.20 34.33
CA ALA A 451 -13.00 -6.74 34.43
C ALA A 451 -11.63 -6.04 34.52
N ILE A 452 -10.69 -6.57 35.30
CA ILE A 452 -9.34 -6.02 35.43
C ILE A 452 -8.56 -6.13 34.10
N ILE A 453 -8.59 -7.30 33.46
CA ILE A 453 -7.90 -7.51 32.18
C ILE A 453 -8.48 -6.56 31.13
N THR A 454 -9.82 -6.44 31.05
CA THR A 454 -10.46 -5.55 30.08
C THR A 454 -10.11 -4.09 30.34
N ALA A 455 -10.19 -3.63 31.60
CA ALA A 455 -9.82 -2.25 31.94
C ALA A 455 -8.33 -1.98 31.65
N GLY A 456 -7.46 -2.93 31.99
CA GLY A 456 -6.04 -2.86 31.69
C GLY A 456 -5.77 -2.81 30.19
N SER A 457 -6.39 -3.68 29.41
CA SER A 457 -6.25 -3.71 27.94
C SER A 457 -6.69 -2.39 27.30
N VAL A 458 -7.81 -1.82 27.74
CA VAL A 458 -8.30 -0.53 27.22
C VAL A 458 -7.33 0.60 27.56
N VAL A 459 -6.83 0.66 28.79
CA VAL A 459 -5.89 1.71 29.20
C VAL A 459 -4.58 1.62 28.43
N VAL A 460 -4.02 0.43 28.28
CA VAL A 460 -2.77 0.22 27.53
C VAL A 460 -2.98 0.52 26.04
N ALA A 461 -4.11 0.12 25.46
CA ALA A 461 -4.44 0.43 24.08
C ALA A 461 -4.54 1.94 23.82
N MET A 462 -5.12 2.70 24.76
CA MET A 462 -5.25 4.18 24.62
C MET A 462 -3.93 4.94 24.77
N GLN A 463 -2.90 4.32 25.35
CA GLN A 463 -1.62 4.98 25.63
C GLN A 463 -0.47 4.49 24.74
N GLY A 464 -0.60 3.36 24.10
CA GLY A 464 0.52 2.69 23.45
C GLY A 464 0.24 2.18 22.05
N LEU A 465 -0.87 2.59 21.41
CA LEU A 465 -1.14 2.23 20.03
C LEU A 465 -1.00 3.46 19.15
N ASP A 466 0.03 3.45 18.35
CA ASP A 466 0.23 4.40 17.25
C ASP A 466 -0.25 3.80 15.93
N THR A 467 -0.64 4.66 15.01
CA THR A 467 -0.90 4.28 13.62
C THR A 467 0.38 4.49 12.81
N SER A 468 0.79 3.47 12.10
CA SER A 468 1.89 3.56 11.15
C SER A 468 1.47 2.90 9.84
N PHE A 469 1.94 3.46 8.76
CA PHE A 469 1.89 2.80 7.46
C PHE A 469 3.24 3.01 6.80
N GLU A 470 4.00 1.94 6.71
CA GLU A 470 5.22 1.88 5.93
C GLU A 470 5.09 0.70 4.96
N LEU A 471 5.38 0.93 3.69
CA LEU A 471 5.40 -0.15 2.69
C LEU A 471 6.40 -1.24 3.09
N THR A 472 7.40 -0.87 3.84
CA THR A 472 8.44 -1.73 4.41
C THR A 472 7.93 -2.73 5.45
N ASP A 473 6.78 -2.47 6.09
CA ASP A 473 6.11 -3.43 6.99
C ASP A 473 5.71 -4.73 6.25
N PHE A 474 5.69 -4.72 4.92
CA PHE A 474 5.33 -5.86 4.07
C PHE A 474 6.54 -6.64 3.52
N LEU A 475 7.77 -6.12 3.69
CA LEU A 475 8.99 -6.76 3.25
C LEU A 475 9.50 -7.78 4.27
N SER A 476 10.14 -8.83 3.81
CA SER A 476 10.80 -9.80 4.67
C SER A 476 12.18 -9.33 5.11
N GLU A 477 12.72 -9.89 6.22
CA GLU A 477 14.08 -9.56 6.69
C GLU A 477 15.18 -9.88 5.65
N ASP A 478 14.91 -10.80 4.72
CA ASP A 478 15.84 -11.15 3.64
C ASP A 478 15.87 -10.12 2.49
N GLU A 479 14.90 -9.21 2.45
CA GLU A 479 14.78 -8.12 1.46
C GLU A 479 15.23 -6.75 2.01
N MET A 480 15.96 -6.77 3.12
CA MET A 480 16.51 -5.57 3.79
C MET A 480 17.51 -4.78 2.94
N GLU A 481 18.07 -5.38 1.84
CA GLU A 481 19.02 -4.69 0.97
C GLU A 481 18.42 -3.42 0.35
N ILE A 482 17.16 -3.46 -0.11
CA ILE A 482 16.49 -2.29 -0.68
C ILE A 482 16.27 -1.20 0.38
N MET A 483 16.10 -1.61 1.64
CA MET A 483 15.97 -0.70 2.77
C MET A 483 17.29 -0.06 3.19
N GLU A 484 18.39 -0.83 3.14
CA GLU A 484 19.74 -0.29 3.37
C GLU A 484 20.08 0.75 2.30
N ILE A 485 19.74 0.47 1.03
CA ILE A 485 19.93 1.41 -0.08
C ILE A 485 19.12 2.70 0.18
N ARG A 486 17.86 2.56 0.61
CA ARG A 486 16.99 3.70 0.93
C ARG A 486 17.55 4.54 2.07
N GLU A 487 17.94 3.91 3.18
CA GLU A 487 18.49 4.62 4.33
C GLU A 487 19.81 5.32 3.99
N ASP A 488 20.66 4.68 3.21
CA ASP A 488 21.88 5.25 2.70
C ASP A 488 21.63 6.47 1.81
N LEU A 489 20.64 6.40 0.92
CA LEU A 489 20.23 7.54 0.09
C LEU A 489 19.79 8.72 0.95
N TYR A 490 18.97 8.49 1.97
CA TYR A 490 18.49 9.54 2.87
C TYR A 490 19.59 10.14 3.74
N GLN A 491 20.59 9.36 4.12
CA GLN A 491 21.70 9.85 4.93
C GLN A 491 22.79 10.55 4.10
N SER A 492 22.94 10.14 2.85
CA SER A 492 24.09 10.51 2.00
C SER A 492 23.85 11.75 1.14
N TYR A 493 22.59 11.99 0.77
CA TYR A 493 22.25 13.10 -0.14
C TYR A 493 21.32 14.10 0.55
N GLU A 494 21.35 15.35 0.08
CA GLU A 494 20.38 16.37 0.51
C GLU A 494 18.99 16.14 -0.10
N VAL A 495 18.90 15.29 -1.11
CA VAL A 495 17.63 14.78 -1.66
C VAL A 495 17.03 13.80 -0.64
N ASN A 496 16.79 14.28 0.56
CA ASN A 496 16.13 13.52 1.62
C ASN A 496 14.71 13.21 1.19
N ALA A 497 14.19 12.03 1.50
CA ALA A 497 12.78 11.64 1.54
C ALA A 497 11.79 12.64 0.91
N LEU A 498 12.20 13.29 -0.18
CA LEU A 498 11.42 14.31 -0.85
C LEU A 498 10.18 13.64 -1.41
N LYS A 499 9.05 14.01 -0.84
CA LYS A 499 7.76 13.71 -1.41
C LYS A 499 7.24 14.96 -2.08
N SER A 500 6.86 14.84 -3.34
CA SER A 500 6.23 15.94 -4.03
C SER A 500 4.74 15.98 -3.67
N VAL A 501 4.29 17.16 -3.27
CA VAL A 501 2.87 17.49 -3.16
C VAL A 501 2.54 18.41 -4.31
N TYR A 502 1.43 18.16 -4.96
CA TYR A 502 0.94 19.03 -6.03
C TYR A 502 -0.30 19.79 -5.53
N ILE A 503 -0.29 21.11 -5.69
CA ILE A 503 -1.49 21.92 -5.48
C ILE A 503 -2.09 22.19 -6.85
N ILE A 504 -3.29 21.66 -7.05
CA ILE A 504 -4.06 21.84 -8.28
C ILE A 504 -5.06 22.97 -8.06
N VAL A 505 -5.07 23.94 -8.96
CA VAL A 505 -6.00 25.06 -8.91
C VAL A 505 -6.84 25.08 -10.18
N GLU A 506 -8.17 24.99 -10.03
CA GLU A 506 -9.16 24.98 -11.11
C GLU A 506 -10.16 26.14 -10.95
N PRO A 507 -10.74 26.67 -12.03
CA PRO A 507 -11.87 27.59 -11.95
C PRO A 507 -13.09 27.03 -11.20
N GLY A 508 -14.03 27.91 -10.89
CA GLY A 508 -15.29 27.53 -10.24
C GLY A 508 -16.08 26.49 -11.03
N VAL A 509 -17.04 25.82 -10.38
CA VAL A 509 -17.85 24.77 -11.02
C VAL A 509 -18.65 25.32 -12.21
N GLY A 510 -18.32 24.86 -13.40
CA GLY A 510 -18.99 25.26 -14.66
C GLY A 510 -18.37 26.47 -15.35
N GLU A 511 -17.27 27.00 -14.84
CA GLU A 511 -16.48 28.05 -15.46
C GLU A 511 -15.35 27.44 -16.30
N ALA A 512 -15.02 28.11 -17.41
CA ALA A 512 -13.98 27.63 -18.32
C ALA A 512 -12.59 28.18 -17.96
N SER A 513 -12.53 29.29 -17.23
CA SER A 513 -11.31 30.01 -16.84
C SER A 513 -11.56 30.80 -15.53
N PHE A 514 -10.49 31.30 -14.94
CA PHE A 514 -10.56 32.19 -13.78
C PHE A 514 -11.16 33.56 -14.15
N ASP A 515 -11.86 34.19 -13.18
CA ASP A 515 -12.50 35.50 -13.35
C ASP A 515 -11.51 36.66 -13.46
N SER A 516 -10.32 36.52 -12.80
CA SER A 516 -9.29 37.55 -12.78
C SER A 516 -7.89 36.92 -12.65
N GLU A 517 -7.03 37.24 -13.59
CA GLU A 517 -5.61 36.79 -13.56
C GLU A 517 -4.77 37.58 -12.55
N GLU A 518 -5.17 38.87 -12.26
CA GLU A 518 -4.54 39.68 -11.22
C GLU A 518 -4.70 39.04 -9.84
N VAL A 519 -5.95 38.64 -9.50
CA VAL A 519 -6.26 37.95 -8.24
C VAL A 519 -5.55 36.59 -8.17
N LEU A 520 -5.45 35.93 -9.31
CA LEU A 520 -4.76 34.64 -9.37
C LEU A 520 -3.25 34.77 -9.07
N ILE A 521 -2.56 35.78 -9.63
CA ILE A 521 -1.14 36.04 -9.37
C ILE A 521 -0.95 36.39 -7.89
N GLU A 522 -1.79 37.24 -7.32
CA GLU A 522 -1.71 37.62 -5.90
C GLU A 522 -1.89 36.40 -4.99
N ALA A 523 -2.92 35.58 -5.25
CA ALA A 523 -3.15 34.36 -4.47
C ALA A 523 -2.00 33.34 -4.57
N LEU A 524 -1.33 33.26 -5.73
CA LEU A 524 -0.16 32.39 -5.91
C LEU A 524 1.07 32.94 -5.19
N GLY A 525 1.25 34.26 -5.14
CA GLY A 525 2.31 34.90 -4.35
C GLY A 525 2.14 34.65 -2.85
N ASP A 526 0.91 34.86 -2.34
CA ASP A 526 0.58 34.57 -0.94
C ASP A 526 0.79 33.08 -0.59
N LEU A 527 0.48 32.18 -1.54
CA LEU A 527 0.72 30.75 -1.38
C LEU A 527 2.23 30.44 -1.29
N GLU A 528 3.07 31.00 -2.16
CA GLU A 528 4.54 30.81 -2.10
C GLU A 528 5.09 31.22 -0.73
N ASP A 529 4.65 32.40 -0.25
CA ASP A 529 5.03 32.92 1.06
C ASP A 529 4.58 32.02 2.22
N ALA A 530 3.38 31.43 2.13
CA ALA A 530 2.87 30.51 3.14
C ALA A 530 3.66 29.21 3.14
N LEU A 531 3.87 28.62 1.95
CA LEU A 531 4.61 27.37 1.77
C LEU A 531 6.08 27.49 2.24
N ALA A 532 6.74 28.61 1.98
CA ALA A 532 8.11 28.84 2.42
C ALA A 532 8.24 28.91 3.96
N ARG A 533 7.18 29.20 4.68
CA ARG A 533 7.12 29.26 6.15
C ARG A 533 6.67 27.94 6.80
N MET A 534 6.19 26.98 6.03
CA MET A 534 5.71 25.70 6.55
C MET A 534 6.87 24.82 7.00
N GLU A 535 6.69 24.13 8.12
CA GLU A 535 7.66 23.13 8.59
C GLU A 535 7.64 21.92 7.67
N GLY A 536 8.82 21.51 7.21
CA GLY A 536 8.99 20.35 6.32
C GLY A 536 8.93 20.68 4.83
N THR A 537 8.67 21.93 4.44
CA THR A 537 8.82 22.34 3.04
C THR A 537 10.29 22.54 2.69
N VAL A 538 10.69 22.01 1.56
CA VAL A 538 12.04 22.28 1.03
C VAL A 538 12.05 23.64 0.37
N VAL A 539 12.90 24.52 0.89
CA VAL A 539 13.05 25.89 0.38
C VAL A 539 14.34 26.02 -0.41
N THR A 540 14.30 26.82 -1.47
CA THR A 540 15.45 27.20 -2.27
C THR A 540 15.64 28.70 -2.24
N GLU A 541 16.89 29.19 -2.18
CA GLU A 541 17.17 30.61 -2.31
C GLU A 541 16.81 31.08 -3.73
N ALA A 542 16.02 32.16 -3.80
CA ALA A 542 15.75 32.80 -5.08
C ALA A 542 17.02 33.48 -5.60
N PRO A 543 17.39 33.33 -6.88
CA PRO A 543 18.62 33.90 -7.43
C PRO A 543 18.68 35.42 -7.22
N GLY A 544 19.77 35.88 -6.60
CA GLY A 544 20.03 37.32 -6.38
C GLY A 544 19.28 37.96 -5.21
N THR A 545 18.49 37.20 -4.43
CA THR A 545 17.72 37.66 -3.27
C THR A 545 18.03 36.83 -2.03
N SER A 546 17.58 37.29 -0.87
CA SER A 546 17.63 36.52 0.39
C SER A 546 16.32 35.77 0.67
N ASN A 547 15.40 35.69 -0.28
CA ASN A 547 14.12 35.02 -0.11
C ASN A 547 14.26 33.52 -0.37
N GLU A 548 13.50 32.77 0.43
CA GLU A 548 13.34 31.34 0.30
C GLU A 548 12.01 31.08 -0.44
N TRP A 549 12.10 30.29 -1.53
CA TRP A 549 10.96 29.88 -2.32
C TRP A 549 10.70 28.39 -2.10
N ALA A 550 9.45 28.04 -1.86
CA ALA A 550 9.05 26.67 -1.56
C ALA A 550 8.70 25.86 -2.79
N SER A 551 8.12 26.48 -3.81
CA SER A 551 7.79 25.77 -5.04
C SER A 551 8.93 25.88 -6.05
N TYR A 552 9.50 24.76 -6.39
CA TYR A 552 10.50 24.71 -7.44
C TYR A 552 9.86 24.90 -8.82
N ASP A 553 8.69 24.31 -9.03
CA ASP A 553 7.95 24.35 -10.29
C ASP A 553 6.50 24.80 -10.04
N SER A 554 6.28 26.08 -10.22
CA SER A 554 4.96 26.73 -10.31
C SER A 554 4.98 27.74 -11.43
N ILE A 555 3.82 28.12 -11.95
CA ILE A 555 3.79 29.17 -12.97
C ILE A 555 4.30 30.51 -12.41
N TYR A 556 4.13 30.76 -11.13
CA TYR A 556 4.65 31.94 -10.45
C TYR A 556 6.17 31.99 -10.56
N ARG A 557 6.83 30.89 -10.20
CA ARG A 557 8.27 30.75 -10.30
C ARG A 557 8.76 30.75 -11.75
N ILE A 558 8.10 29.99 -12.63
CA ILE A 558 8.48 29.86 -14.06
C ILE A 558 8.46 31.23 -14.75
N VAL A 559 7.43 32.03 -14.51
CA VAL A 559 7.31 33.37 -15.11
C VAL A 559 8.33 34.33 -14.52
N ALA A 560 8.58 34.28 -13.20
CA ALA A 560 9.62 35.10 -12.57
C ALA A 560 11.02 34.77 -13.11
N ASP A 561 11.36 33.49 -13.23
CA ASP A 561 12.63 33.01 -13.81
C ASP A 561 12.76 33.45 -15.28
N ALA A 562 11.66 33.45 -16.04
CA ALA A 562 11.68 33.92 -17.44
C ALA A 562 11.94 35.43 -17.56
N ILE A 563 11.40 36.22 -16.64
CA ILE A 563 11.65 37.67 -16.56
C ILE A 563 13.10 37.94 -16.14
N GLU A 564 13.62 37.20 -15.19
CA GLU A 564 15.00 37.34 -14.74
C GLU A 564 16.00 36.99 -15.88
N GLN A 565 15.69 35.94 -16.64
CA GLN A 565 16.51 35.54 -17.77
C GLN A 565 16.41 36.53 -18.96
N ASP A 566 15.26 37.08 -19.28
CA ASP A 566 15.03 38.14 -20.27
C ASP A 566 14.03 39.19 -19.77
N ALA A 567 14.53 40.30 -19.27
CA ALA A 567 13.68 41.41 -18.77
C ALA A 567 12.71 41.99 -19.83
N ARG A 568 12.90 41.69 -21.14
CA ARG A 568 11.95 42.09 -22.18
C ARG A 568 10.67 41.27 -22.12
N PHE A 569 10.77 40.03 -21.71
CA PHE A 569 9.61 39.16 -21.54
C PHE A 569 8.59 39.77 -20.56
N GLY A 570 9.05 40.24 -19.40
CA GLY A 570 8.19 40.91 -18.43
C GLY A 570 7.49 42.17 -19.02
N SER A 571 8.26 43.02 -19.72
CA SER A 571 7.72 44.24 -20.33
C SER A 571 6.74 43.98 -21.49
N GLU A 572 6.87 42.90 -22.21
CA GLU A 572 5.96 42.47 -23.30
C GLU A 572 4.62 41.97 -22.75
N HIS A 573 4.62 41.39 -21.58
CA HIS A 573 3.43 40.79 -20.93
C HIS A 573 2.91 41.57 -19.73
N ASN A 574 3.43 42.81 -19.50
CA ASN A 574 3.03 43.67 -18.36
C ASN A 574 3.18 42.98 -16.99
N LEU A 575 4.22 42.17 -16.85
CA LEU A 575 4.57 41.50 -15.61
C LEU A 575 5.93 42.00 -15.13
N GLU A 576 6.04 42.27 -13.85
CA GLU A 576 7.27 42.77 -13.22
C GLU A 576 7.61 41.93 -11.98
N VAL A 577 8.91 41.68 -11.78
CA VAL A 577 9.39 41.19 -10.48
C VAL A 577 9.70 42.40 -9.64
N PHE A 578 8.87 42.68 -8.65
CA PHE A 578 9.01 43.83 -7.79
C PHE A 578 9.53 43.44 -6.41
N GLY A 579 10.76 43.76 -6.13
CA GLY A 579 11.44 43.29 -4.94
C GLY A 579 11.72 41.80 -5.05
N GLU A 580 10.89 41.04 -4.44
CA GLU A 580 10.98 39.57 -4.34
C GLU A 580 9.76 38.87 -4.92
N ASP A 581 8.73 39.67 -5.30
CA ASP A 581 7.43 39.17 -5.74
C ASP A 581 7.19 39.44 -7.23
N LEU A 582 6.60 38.43 -7.90
CA LEU A 582 6.03 38.60 -9.21
C LEU A 582 4.72 39.39 -9.08
N ALA A 583 4.67 40.55 -9.67
CA ALA A 583 3.50 41.39 -9.62
C ALA A 583 3.05 41.86 -11.04
N PRO A 584 1.76 42.04 -11.28
CA PRO A 584 1.31 42.72 -12.51
C PRO A 584 1.71 44.18 -12.51
N SER A 585 2.14 44.70 -13.66
CA SER A 585 2.41 46.13 -13.77
C SER A 585 1.13 46.99 -13.77
N GLU A 586 1.22 48.33 -13.57
CA GLU A 586 0.08 49.23 -13.61
C GLU A 586 -0.70 49.18 -14.95
N SER A 587 -0.08 48.68 -16.01
CA SER A 587 -0.72 48.52 -17.35
C SER A 587 -1.25 47.10 -17.61
N PHE A 588 -1.27 46.25 -16.62
CA PHE A 588 -1.72 44.86 -16.74
C PHE A 588 -3.18 44.78 -17.25
N VAL A 589 -3.40 43.95 -18.22
CA VAL A 589 -4.72 43.69 -18.81
C VAL A 589 -5.05 42.23 -18.63
N GLU A 590 -6.31 41.90 -18.39
CA GLU A 590 -6.76 40.53 -18.33
C GLU A 590 -6.36 39.77 -19.59
N GLY A 591 -5.75 38.59 -19.41
CA GLY A 591 -5.16 37.76 -20.46
C GLY A 591 -3.66 37.96 -20.72
N ASP A 592 -3.00 38.90 -20.05
CA ASP A 592 -1.54 39.09 -20.19
C ASP A 592 -0.74 37.91 -19.60
N LEU A 593 -1.23 37.30 -18.49
CA LEU A 593 -0.63 36.11 -17.91
C LEU A 593 -0.82 34.89 -18.82
N ALA A 594 -2.02 34.70 -19.37
CA ALA A 594 -2.26 33.64 -20.32
C ALA A 594 -1.37 33.78 -21.58
N ALA A 595 -1.20 35.01 -22.07
CA ALA A 595 -0.31 35.28 -23.20
C ALA A 595 1.17 34.99 -22.87
N ALA A 596 1.61 35.33 -21.66
CA ALA A 596 2.97 34.99 -21.19
C ALA A 596 3.18 33.47 -21.17
N LEU A 597 2.25 32.73 -20.59
CA LEU A 597 2.30 31.25 -20.51
C LEU A 597 2.23 30.60 -21.90
N SER A 598 1.37 31.09 -22.79
CA SER A 598 1.32 30.63 -24.19
C SER A 598 2.65 30.87 -24.93
N SER A 599 3.32 32.00 -24.65
CA SER A 599 4.66 32.28 -25.19
C SER A 599 5.69 31.27 -24.69
N LEU A 600 5.68 30.95 -23.40
CA LEU A 600 6.58 29.94 -22.81
C LEU A 600 6.30 28.52 -23.33
N LEU A 601 5.04 28.13 -23.45
CA LEU A 601 4.63 26.85 -24.05
C LEU A 601 5.11 26.67 -25.49
N SER A 602 5.39 27.74 -26.19
CA SER A 602 5.89 27.73 -27.56
C SER A 602 7.41 27.92 -27.65
N ASN A 603 8.11 27.98 -26.50
CA ASN A 603 9.53 28.33 -26.46
C ASN A 603 10.38 27.08 -26.19
N ASP A 604 11.05 26.58 -27.23
CA ASP A 604 11.94 25.42 -27.18
C ASP A 604 13.36 25.74 -26.71
N THR A 605 13.64 26.94 -26.16
CA THR A 605 14.94 27.25 -25.60
C THR A 605 15.04 26.71 -24.18
N VAL A 606 16.27 26.44 -23.74
CA VAL A 606 16.50 25.90 -22.37
C VAL A 606 16.07 26.91 -21.34
N GLY A 607 15.07 26.52 -20.53
CA GLY A 607 14.52 27.31 -19.44
C GLY A 607 15.14 26.96 -18.08
N ASP A 608 15.47 25.70 -17.88
CA ASP A 608 16.23 25.22 -16.73
C ASP A 608 17.59 24.66 -17.17
N GLN A 609 18.64 25.36 -16.84
CA GLN A 609 20.00 24.96 -17.21
C GLN A 609 20.51 23.73 -16.43
N LEU A 610 19.99 23.48 -15.23
CA LEU A 610 20.35 22.35 -14.40
C LEU A 610 19.77 21.05 -14.94
N ARG A 611 18.47 21.07 -15.25
CA ARG A 611 17.75 19.91 -15.81
C ARG A 611 17.92 19.79 -17.32
N GLY A 612 18.28 20.89 -17.99
CA GLY A 612 18.34 20.99 -19.46
C GLY A 612 16.96 20.98 -20.12
N THR A 613 15.88 21.24 -19.36
CA THR A 613 14.51 21.31 -19.86
C THR A 613 14.23 22.63 -20.55
N THR A 614 13.45 22.57 -21.60
CA THR A 614 13.00 23.79 -22.32
C THR A 614 11.90 24.51 -21.54
N TRP A 615 11.65 25.78 -21.89
CA TRP A 615 10.52 26.51 -21.33
C TRP A 615 9.18 25.81 -21.64
N SER A 616 9.05 25.28 -22.86
CA SER A 616 7.86 24.56 -23.29
C SER A 616 7.62 23.33 -22.43
N GLU A 617 8.63 22.49 -22.24
CA GLU A 617 8.52 21.29 -21.38
C GLU A 617 8.17 21.67 -19.94
N ARG A 618 8.94 22.58 -19.32
CA ARG A 618 8.72 23.00 -17.96
C ARG A 618 7.34 23.61 -17.71
N THR A 619 6.84 24.43 -18.69
CA THR A 619 5.52 25.08 -18.53
C THR A 619 4.36 24.11 -18.77
N SER A 620 4.49 23.19 -19.72
CA SER A 620 3.41 22.27 -20.09
C SER A 620 3.00 21.31 -18.96
N GLU A 621 3.89 21.04 -18.03
CA GLU A 621 3.59 20.21 -16.85
C GLU A 621 2.75 20.94 -15.79
N HIS A 622 2.68 22.27 -15.84
CA HIS A 622 2.13 23.11 -14.78
C HIS A 622 0.91 23.91 -15.16
N VAL A 623 0.60 24.07 -16.44
CA VAL A 623 -0.51 24.88 -16.89
C VAL A 623 -1.29 24.24 -18.04
N GLY A 624 -2.61 24.37 -17.96
CA GLY A 624 -3.49 24.16 -19.12
C GLY A 624 -4.20 25.45 -19.48
N LEU A 625 -4.13 25.80 -20.76
CA LEU A 625 -4.86 26.93 -21.33
C LEU A 625 -6.18 26.48 -21.99
N THR A 626 -7.05 27.44 -22.28
CA THR A 626 -8.24 27.24 -23.12
C THR A 626 -7.85 26.91 -24.56
N GLU A 627 -8.76 26.35 -25.37
CA GLU A 627 -8.46 25.95 -26.78
C GLU A 627 -7.98 27.10 -27.67
N ASP A 628 -8.23 28.35 -27.31
CA ASP A 628 -7.80 29.56 -28.00
C ASP A 628 -6.61 30.27 -27.36
N ASP A 629 -5.99 29.63 -26.35
CA ASP A 629 -4.86 30.12 -25.55
C ASP A 629 -5.11 31.48 -24.88
N SER A 630 -6.37 31.86 -24.70
CA SER A 630 -6.74 33.18 -24.24
C SER A 630 -6.90 33.30 -22.72
N ALA A 631 -7.00 32.17 -22.00
CA ALA A 631 -7.22 32.15 -20.57
C ALA A 631 -6.69 30.86 -19.92
N ILE A 632 -6.46 30.92 -18.61
CA ILE A 632 -5.94 29.80 -17.83
C ILE A 632 -7.12 28.90 -17.43
N ARG A 633 -7.00 27.62 -17.78
CA ARG A 633 -7.98 26.59 -17.47
C ARG A 633 -7.69 25.88 -16.14
N PHE A 634 -6.43 25.59 -15.85
CA PHE A 634 -5.97 25.02 -14.58
C PHE A 634 -4.48 25.26 -14.38
N LEU A 635 -4.08 25.13 -13.14
CA LEU A 635 -2.68 25.22 -12.71
C LEU A 635 -2.33 24.01 -11.83
N ARG A 636 -1.07 23.59 -11.91
CA ARG A 636 -0.46 22.61 -11.03
C ARG A 636 0.84 23.18 -10.45
N ILE A 637 0.93 23.21 -9.14
CA ILE A 637 2.10 23.70 -8.40
C ILE A 637 2.75 22.51 -7.74
N ARG A 638 4.02 22.30 -7.96
CA ARG A 638 4.80 21.25 -7.30
C ARG A 638 5.51 21.84 -6.09
N VAL A 639 5.35 21.20 -4.96
CA VAL A 639 6.03 21.53 -3.70
C VAL A 639 6.71 20.27 -3.19
N ASP A 640 8.01 20.35 -2.95
CA ASP A 640 8.75 19.25 -2.37
C ASP A 640 8.80 19.38 -0.86
N VAL A 641 8.46 18.32 -0.14
CA VAL A 641 8.37 18.29 1.31
C VAL A 641 9.14 17.12 1.90
N GLU A 642 9.68 17.32 3.08
CA GLU A 642 10.39 16.31 3.85
C GLU A 642 9.54 15.87 5.03
N ALA A 643 9.10 14.60 5.05
CA ALA A 643 8.27 14.05 6.12
C ALA A 643 8.94 12.81 6.71
N GLN A 644 9.54 12.95 7.88
CA GLN A 644 10.27 11.89 8.58
C GLN A 644 9.41 11.01 9.49
N SER A 645 8.15 11.39 9.75
CA SER A 645 7.25 10.65 10.64
C SER A 645 5.79 10.77 10.21
N SER A 646 4.96 9.79 10.60
CA SER A 646 3.52 9.84 10.35
C SER A 646 2.84 11.09 10.92
N ALA A 647 3.32 11.59 12.06
CA ALA A 647 2.79 12.83 12.65
C ALA A 647 3.14 14.05 11.79
N MET A 648 4.33 14.10 11.20
CA MET A 648 4.75 15.16 10.29
C MET A 648 3.99 15.09 8.96
N VAL A 649 3.73 13.89 8.44
CA VAL A 649 2.85 13.69 7.26
C VAL A 649 1.47 14.29 7.52
N GLU A 650 0.86 14.00 8.67
CA GLU A 650 -0.47 14.51 9.03
C GLU A 650 -0.47 16.04 9.16
N GLN A 651 0.59 16.61 9.78
CA GLN A 651 0.72 18.06 9.93
C GLN A 651 0.88 18.75 8.57
N ILE A 652 1.85 18.32 7.74
CA ILE A 652 2.09 18.91 6.41
C ILE A 652 0.83 18.79 5.55
N SER A 653 0.16 17.64 5.57
CA SER A 653 -1.07 17.44 4.82
C SER A 653 -2.18 18.42 5.24
N SER A 654 -2.36 18.61 6.55
CA SER A 654 -3.33 19.55 7.09
C SER A 654 -3.03 20.99 6.69
N ASP A 655 -1.76 21.39 6.75
CA ASP A 655 -1.32 22.72 6.38
C ASP A 655 -1.49 22.96 4.87
N MET A 656 -1.16 21.97 4.03
CA MET A 656 -1.37 22.02 2.57
C MET A 656 -2.87 22.09 2.19
N GLU A 657 -3.73 21.39 2.91
CA GLU A 657 -5.19 21.49 2.72
C GLU A 657 -5.71 22.89 3.12
N GLU A 658 -5.17 23.46 4.21
CA GLU A 658 -5.55 24.81 4.67
C GLU A 658 -5.14 25.85 3.63
N GLU A 659 -3.92 25.81 3.13
CA GLU A 659 -3.44 26.73 2.08
C GLU A 659 -4.20 26.54 0.76
N SER A 660 -4.48 25.32 0.35
CA SER A 660 -5.34 25.05 -0.82
C SER A 660 -6.73 25.65 -0.65
N PHE A 661 -7.31 25.57 0.55
CA PHE A 661 -8.61 26.19 0.84
C PHE A 661 -8.55 27.73 0.77
N ILE A 662 -7.46 28.34 1.24
CA ILE A 662 -7.24 29.80 1.14
C ILE A 662 -7.19 30.20 -0.33
N VAL A 663 -6.35 29.56 -1.15
CA VAL A 663 -6.26 29.82 -2.60
C VAL A 663 -7.61 29.65 -3.29
N SER A 664 -8.37 28.60 -2.94
CA SER A 664 -9.73 28.39 -3.47
C SER A 664 -10.67 29.56 -3.13
N THR A 665 -10.53 30.10 -1.93
CA THR A 665 -11.40 31.23 -1.45
C THR A 665 -11.02 32.53 -2.15
N ASP A 666 -9.76 32.84 -2.29
CA ASP A 666 -9.24 34.08 -2.84
C ASP A 666 -9.43 34.12 -4.36
N THR A 667 -9.22 33.04 -5.05
CA THR A 667 -9.43 32.95 -6.52
C THR A 667 -10.90 32.76 -6.92
N GLY A 668 -11.77 32.39 -5.98
CA GLY A 668 -13.16 31.97 -6.29
C GLY A 668 -13.24 30.62 -7.02
N GLY A 669 -12.09 29.96 -7.22
CA GLY A 669 -11.94 28.69 -7.88
C GLY A 669 -12.03 27.48 -6.92
N ARG A 670 -11.38 26.42 -7.29
CA ARG A 670 -11.19 25.21 -6.47
C ARG A 670 -9.72 24.90 -6.42
N ALA A 671 -9.20 24.61 -5.24
CA ALA A 671 -7.83 24.15 -5.09
C ALA A 671 -7.80 22.87 -4.26
N TYR A 672 -6.88 21.96 -4.61
CA TYR A 672 -6.73 20.67 -3.99
C TYR A 672 -5.25 20.35 -3.83
N ALA A 673 -4.84 19.92 -2.64
CA ALA A 673 -3.54 19.30 -2.45
C ALA A 673 -3.63 17.81 -2.78
N VAL A 674 -2.74 17.31 -3.64
CA VAL A 674 -2.70 15.93 -4.12
C VAL A 674 -1.27 15.39 -4.14
N GLY A 675 -1.13 14.09 -4.36
CA GLY A 675 0.17 13.40 -4.41
C GLY A 675 0.34 12.38 -3.30
N ASP A 676 1.46 11.65 -3.34
CA ASP A 676 1.70 10.48 -2.47
C ASP A 676 1.62 10.79 -0.98
N LEU A 677 2.09 11.97 -0.55
CA LEU A 677 2.02 12.39 0.84
C LEU A 677 0.56 12.59 1.28
N MET A 678 -0.27 13.21 0.44
CA MET A 678 -1.69 13.42 0.72
C MET A 678 -2.43 12.08 0.74
N THR A 679 -2.12 11.20 -0.21
CA THR A 679 -2.64 9.83 -0.27
C THR A 679 -2.28 9.06 1.01
N LEU A 680 -1.04 9.16 1.47
CA LEU A 680 -0.59 8.55 2.73
C LEU A 680 -1.34 9.12 3.94
N SER A 681 -1.52 10.44 4.02
CA SER A 681 -2.29 11.10 5.09
C SER A 681 -3.75 10.64 5.10
N ASN A 682 -4.39 10.60 3.92
CA ASN A 682 -5.76 10.11 3.75
C ASN A 682 -5.89 8.63 4.17
N LEU A 683 -4.88 7.83 3.86
CA LEU A 683 -4.82 6.44 4.29
C LEU A 683 -4.71 6.33 5.81
N LEU A 684 -3.79 7.06 6.46
CA LEU A 684 -3.62 7.05 7.91
C LEU A 684 -4.90 7.50 8.64
N SER A 685 -5.51 8.59 8.22
CA SER A 685 -6.78 9.09 8.77
C SER A 685 -7.93 8.10 8.51
N GLY A 686 -7.96 7.51 7.32
CA GLY A 686 -8.89 6.44 6.93
C GLY A 686 -8.74 5.20 7.79
N LEU A 687 -7.51 4.80 8.17
CA LEU A 687 -7.26 3.70 9.08
C LEU A 687 -7.91 3.94 10.44
N ILE A 688 -7.65 5.09 11.07
CA ILE A 688 -8.22 5.45 12.38
C ILE A 688 -9.76 5.43 12.34
N SER A 689 -10.34 6.08 11.33
CA SER A 689 -11.79 6.10 11.12
C SER A 689 -12.37 4.70 10.90
N SER A 690 -11.68 3.86 10.11
CA SER A 690 -12.10 2.48 9.82
C SER A 690 -12.05 1.56 11.03
N ILE A 691 -11.06 1.72 11.93
CA ILE A 691 -10.95 0.91 13.15
C ILE A 691 -12.22 1.02 13.99
N VAL A 692 -12.61 2.25 14.27
CA VAL A 692 -13.77 2.52 15.13
C VAL A 692 -15.07 2.18 14.41
N SER A 693 -15.24 2.63 13.18
CA SER A 693 -16.47 2.47 12.42
C SER A 693 -16.73 1.00 12.04
N SER A 694 -15.74 0.29 11.48
CA SER A 694 -15.91 -1.11 11.05
C SER A 694 -16.16 -2.03 12.24
N THR A 695 -15.47 -1.81 13.36
CA THR A 695 -15.69 -2.56 14.60
C THR A 695 -17.10 -2.34 15.16
N ALA A 696 -17.53 -1.08 15.25
CA ALA A 696 -18.87 -0.73 15.74
C ALA A 696 -19.98 -1.25 14.81
N ILE A 697 -19.80 -1.10 13.50
CA ILE A 697 -20.74 -1.57 12.47
C ILE A 697 -20.82 -3.11 12.53
N SER A 698 -19.70 -3.80 12.56
CA SER A 698 -19.63 -5.27 12.61
C SER A 698 -20.34 -5.83 13.86
N LEU A 699 -20.08 -5.25 15.04
CA LEU A 699 -20.79 -5.62 16.27
C LEU A 699 -22.29 -5.33 16.21
N THR A 700 -22.66 -4.15 15.69
CA THR A 700 -24.06 -3.72 15.57
C THR A 700 -24.83 -4.60 14.59
N VAL A 701 -24.29 -4.84 13.41
CA VAL A 701 -24.89 -5.70 12.38
C VAL A 701 -25.05 -7.12 12.91
N SER A 702 -24.01 -7.66 13.56
CA SER A 702 -24.07 -8.98 14.17
C SER A 702 -25.12 -9.08 15.27
N LEU A 703 -25.25 -8.04 16.12
CA LEU A 703 -26.30 -7.95 17.13
C LEU A 703 -27.70 -7.94 16.51
N LEU A 704 -27.90 -7.13 15.47
CA LEU A 704 -29.18 -7.03 14.78
C LEU A 704 -29.56 -8.35 14.10
N VAL A 705 -28.62 -8.97 13.39
CA VAL A 705 -28.85 -10.28 12.75
C VAL A 705 -29.17 -11.34 13.79
N LEU A 706 -28.41 -11.41 14.89
CA LEU A 706 -28.64 -12.35 15.96
C LEU A 706 -29.97 -12.08 16.67
N ALA A 707 -30.30 -10.82 16.92
CA ALA A 707 -31.58 -10.44 17.53
C ALA A 707 -32.77 -10.76 16.62
N ALA A 708 -32.64 -10.53 15.31
CA ALA A 708 -33.68 -10.87 14.33
C ALA A 708 -33.93 -12.40 14.25
N LEU A 709 -32.85 -13.17 14.24
CA LEU A 709 -32.92 -14.63 14.14
C LEU A 709 -33.39 -15.30 15.44
N THR A 710 -32.95 -14.80 16.60
CA THR A 710 -33.31 -15.34 17.92
C THR A 710 -34.62 -14.76 18.44
N ARG A 711 -35.03 -13.59 17.98
CA ARG A 711 -36.14 -12.77 18.47
C ARG A 711 -36.05 -12.40 19.97
N LYS A 712 -34.79 -12.34 20.49
CA LYS A 712 -34.54 -12.09 21.92
C LYS A 712 -33.33 -11.20 22.10
N VAL A 713 -33.50 -9.88 22.11
CA VAL A 713 -32.39 -8.87 22.17
C VAL A 713 -31.49 -9.08 23.39
N GLY A 714 -32.03 -9.36 24.59
CA GLY A 714 -31.21 -9.55 25.79
C GLY A 714 -30.29 -10.77 25.70
N GLN A 715 -30.74 -11.85 25.03
CA GLN A 715 -29.89 -13.04 24.82
C GLN A 715 -28.81 -12.76 23.78
N SER A 716 -29.13 -12.01 22.73
CA SER A 716 -28.17 -11.60 21.70
C SER A 716 -27.06 -10.74 22.29
N LEU A 717 -27.39 -9.81 23.19
CA LEU A 717 -26.41 -9.03 23.93
C LEU A 717 -25.48 -9.91 24.77
N LEU A 718 -25.99 -10.92 25.46
CA LEU A 718 -25.19 -11.86 26.24
C LEU A 718 -24.23 -12.69 25.38
N VAL A 719 -24.62 -13.00 24.14
CA VAL A 719 -23.78 -13.75 23.18
C VAL A 719 -22.64 -12.86 22.63
N ILE A 720 -22.92 -11.59 22.34
CA ILE A 720 -21.95 -10.67 21.72
C ILE A 720 -20.97 -10.06 22.75
N LEU A 721 -21.39 -9.87 24.00
CA LEU A 721 -20.56 -9.27 25.03
C LEU A 721 -19.16 -9.91 25.17
N PRO A 722 -19.00 -11.25 25.25
CA PRO A 722 -17.69 -11.87 25.31
C PRO A 722 -16.82 -11.58 24.07
N VAL A 723 -17.44 -11.42 22.92
CA VAL A 723 -16.75 -11.12 21.66
C VAL A 723 -16.18 -9.71 21.67
N GLY A 724 -16.95 -8.73 22.14
CA GLY A 724 -16.47 -7.36 22.32
C GLY A 724 -15.33 -7.27 23.35
N LEU A 725 -15.42 -8.02 24.46
CA LEU A 725 -14.33 -8.11 25.44
C LEU A 725 -13.07 -8.75 24.81
N ALA A 726 -13.22 -9.82 24.04
CA ALA A 726 -12.09 -10.45 23.35
C ALA A 726 -11.41 -9.48 22.37
N GLY A 727 -12.18 -8.69 21.62
CA GLY A 727 -11.65 -7.64 20.75
C GLY A 727 -10.79 -6.63 21.53
N SER A 728 -11.26 -6.14 22.69
CA SER A 728 -10.48 -5.22 23.51
C SER A 728 -9.19 -5.85 24.07
N TRP A 729 -9.20 -7.16 24.34
CA TRP A 729 -8.00 -7.86 24.81
C TRP A 729 -6.97 -8.05 23.70
N VAL A 730 -7.42 -8.31 22.49
CA VAL A 730 -6.54 -8.39 21.30
C VAL A 730 -5.83 -7.06 21.08
N VAL A 731 -6.61 -5.96 21.06
CA VAL A 731 -6.06 -4.61 20.90
C VAL A 731 -5.08 -4.24 22.04
N GLY A 732 -5.42 -4.54 23.29
CA GLY A 732 -4.53 -4.35 24.42
C GLY A 732 -3.25 -5.19 24.34
N SER A 733 -3.35 -6.41 23.80
CA SER A 733 -2.17 -7.27 23.57
C SER A 733 -1.25 -6.73 22.49
N MET A 734 -1.82 -6.16 21.41
CA MET A 734 -1.04 -5.48 20.38
C MET A 734 -0.21 -4.35 20.98
N ALA A 735 -0.83 -3.48 21.78
CA ALA A 735 -0.13 -2.39 22.45
C ALA A 735 1.01 -2.87 23.39
N VAL A 736 0.80 -3.97 24.12
CA VAL A 736 1.85 -4.56 24.98
C VAL A 736 3.01 -5.11 24.15
N LEU A 737 2.73 -5.66 22.98
CA LEU A 737 3.72 -6.25 22.08
C LEU A 737 4.39 -5.22 21.16
N GLY A 738 4.01 -3.94 21.23
CA GLY A 738 4.52 -2.89 20.35
C GLY A 738 4.08 -3.06 18.87
N ILE A 739 2.93 -3.71 18.64
CA ILE A 739 2.37 -3.91 17.30
C ILE A 739 1.46 -2.71 17.00
N ASN A 740 1.88 -1.85 16.08
CA ASN A 740 1.12 -0.67 15.67
C ASN A 740 -0.12 -1.04 14.84
N TRP A 741 -1.05 -0.07 14.77
CA TRP A 741 -2.15 -0.14 13.82
C TRP A 741 -1.64 0.15 12.41
N ASN A 742 -1.81 -0.81 11.53
CA ASN A 742 -1.56 -0.67 10.09
C ASN A 742 -2.68 -1.35 9.31
N VAL A 743 -2.61 -1.33 7.98
CA VAL A 743 -3.64 -1.93 7.10
C VAL A 743 -3.85 -3.42 7.37
N LEU A 744 -2.78 -4.16 7.75
CA LEU A 744 -2.89 -5.59 8.11
C LEU A 744 -3.52 -5.81 9.49
N THR A 745 -3.11 -5.03 10.48
CA THR A 745 -3.52 -5.25 11.87
C THR A 745 -4.94 -4.79 12.15
N ILE A 746 -5.48 -3.83 11.38
CA ILE A 746 -6.87 -3.37 11.49
C ILE A 746 -7.89 -4.50 11.28
N MET A 747 -7.56 -5.49 10.42
CA MET A 747 -8.42 -6.64 10.18
C MET A 747 -8.60 -7.55 11.40
N ILE A 748 -7.62 -7.54 12.31
CA ILE A 748 -7.61 -8.46 13.48
C ILE A 748 -8.85 -8.26 14.33
N THR A 749 -9.31 -7.02 14.51
CA THR A 749 -10.54 -6.74 15.27
C THR A 749 -11.78 -7.27 14.57
N ALA A 750 -11.90 -7.05 13.28
CA ALA A 750 -13.01 -7.56 12.48
C ALA A 750 -13.03 -9.10 12.43
N LEU A 751 -11.85 -9.72 12.29
CA LEU A 751 -11.69 -11.18 12.39
C LEU A 751 -12.09 -11.70 13.77
N THR A 752 -11.63 -11.07 14.85
CA THR A 752 -11.97 -11.45 16.22
C THR A 752 -13.48 -11.44 16.45
N ILE A 753 -14.18 -10.43 15.91
CA ILE A 753 -15.64 -10.34 16.00
C ILE A 753 -16.31 -11.45 15.19
N GLY A 754 -15.94 -11.60 13.91
CA GLY A 754 -16.53 -12.58 13.01
C GLY A 754 -16.36 -14.02 13.50
N LEU A 755 -15.16 -14.37 13.98
CA LEU A 755 -14.84 -15.68 14.52
C LEU A 755 -15.44 -15.92 15.91
N GLY A 756 -15.38 -14.91 16.78
CA GLY A 756 -15.80 -15.01 18.18
C GLY A 756 -17.30 -15.24 18.36
N ILE A 757 -18.10 -14.68 17.44
CA ILE A 757 -19.57 -14.84 17.47
C ILE A 757 -19.98 -16.29 17.28
N ASP A 758 -19.30 -17.02 16.40
CA ASP A 758 -19.60 -18.41 16.08
C ASP A 758 -19.49 -19.30 17.33
N TYR A 759 -18.39 -19.21 18.06
CA TYR A 759 -18.21 -19.94 19.31
C TYR A 759 -19.27 -19.57 20.37
N SER A 760 -19.56 -18.29 20.51
CA SER A 760 -20.54 -17.80 21.46
C SER A 760 -21.96 -18.34 21.15
N ILE A 761 -22.33 -18.45 19.87
CA ILE A 761 -23.61 -19.03 19.41
C ILE A 761 -23.67 -20.50 19.72
N HIS A 762 -22.62 -21.28 19.44
CA HIS A 762 -22.59 -22.71 19.73
C HIS A 762 -22.78 -23.01 21.23
N VAL A 763 -22.04 -22.29 22.07
CA VAL A 763 -22.12 -22.35 23.53
C VAL A 763 -23.55 -22.02 24.01
N TRP A 764 -24.08 -20.88 23.56
CA TRP A 764 -25.43 -20.44 23.94
C TRP A 764 -26.52 -21.41 23.49
N ARG A 765 -26.47 -21.88 22.25
CA ARG A 765 -27.47 -22.81 21.70
C ARG A 765 -27.48 -24.14 22.43
N ARG A 766 -26.33 -24.68 22.77
CA ARG A 766 -26.24 -25.92 23.56
C ARG A 766 -26.82 -25.72 24.94
N PHE A 767 -26.50 -24.62 25.61
CA PHE A 767 -27.04 -24.28 26.91
C PHE A 767 -28.59 -24.15 26.86
N GLU A 768 -29.12 -23.40 25.86
CA GLU A 768 -30.58 -23.22 25.68
C GLU A 768 -31.28 -24.56 25.44
N SER A 769 -30.69 -25.43 24.61
CA SER A 769 -31.25 -26.78 24.34
C SER A 769 -31.30 -27.63 25.61
N ASN A 770 -30.26 -27.62 26.42
CA ASN A 770 -30.22 -28.35 27.69
C ASN A 770 -31.23 -27.80 28.70
N ARG A 771 -31.39 -26.48 28.74
CA ARG A 771 -32.40 -25.83 29.57
C ARG A 771 -33.84 -26.18 29.13
N ALA A 772 -34.07 -26.21 27.82
CA ALA A 772 -35.36 -26.58 27.24
C ALA A 772 -35.70 -28.04 27.49
N SER A 773 -34.73 -28.93 27.65
CA SER A 773 -34.97 -30.36 28.09
C SER A 773 -35.23 -30.53 29.58
N GLY A 774 -35.27 -29.44 30.37
CA GLY A 774 -35.58 -29.45 31.81
C GLY A 774 -34.35 -29.58 32.71
N MET A 775 -33.12 -29.52 32.20
CA MET A 775 -31.92 -29.56 33.05
C MET A 775 -31.82 -28.31 33.91
N ALA A 776 -31.37 -28.46 35.17
CA ALA A 776 -30.99 -27.32 36.01
C ALA A 776 -29.80 -26.56 35.44
N ILE A 777 -29.56 -25.30 35.87
CA ILE A 777 -28.53 -24.40 35.28
C ILE A 777 -27.15 -25.06 35.28
N TRP A 778 -26.67 -25.58 36.40
CA TRP A 778 -25.32 -26.14 36.50
C TRP A 778 -25.12 -27.46 35.75
N PRO A 779 -26.02 -28.44 35.80
CA PRO A 779 -25.96 -29.60 34.92
C PRO A 779 -25.97 -29.22 33.43
N ALA A 780 -26.78 -28.22 33.04
CA ALA A 780 -26.84 -27.76 31.68
C ALA A 780 -25.53 -27.09 31.23
N MET A 781 -24.89 -26.30 32.13
CA MET A 781 -23.58 -25.72 31.87
C MET A 781 -22.49 -26.79 31.77
N ARG A 782 -22.48 -27.77 32.70
CA ARG A 782 -21.49 -28.84 32.68
C ARG A 782 -21.57 -29.69 31.41
N ASP A 783 -22.75 -30.05 30.97
CA ASP A 783 -22.98 -30.77 29.71
C ASP A 783 -22.59 -29.93 28.49
N MET A 784 -22.87 -28.63 28.56
CA MET A 784 -22.41 -27.70 27.54
C MET A 784 -20.89 -27.68 27.42
N TYR A 785 -20.14 -27.53 28.53
CA TYR A 785 -18.67 -27.56 28.52
C TYR A 785 -18.12 -28.91 28.05
N ALA A 786 -18.72 -30.04 28.49
CA ALA A 786 -18.30 -31.38 28.12
C ALA A 786 -18.46 -31.65 26.61
N ASN A 787 -19.54 -31.17 26.02
CA ASN A 787 -19.88 -31.45 24.61
C ASN A 787 -19.41 -30.36 23.62
N THR A 788 -19.33 -29.09 24.03
CA THR A 788 -18.92 -27.99 23.16
C THR A 788 -17.45 -27.66 23.37
N GLY A 789 -16.94 -27.69 24.60
CA GLY A 789 -15.56 -27.47 24.93
C GLY A 789 -14.63 -28.65 24.59
N SER A 790 -15.14 -29.79 24.21
CA SER A 790 -14.40 -30.93 23.72
C SER A 790 -14.37 -31.01 22.17
N ALA A 791 -15.14 -30.21 21.50
CA ALA A 791 -15.16 -30.04 20.06
C ALA A 791 -14.27 -28.87 19.65
#